data_687642ac9ca19bf3b8bf1d4ba44bc69e
#
_entry.id   687642ac9ca19bf3b8bf1d4ba44bc69e
#
_cell.length_a   1.000
_cell.length_b   1.000
_cell.length_c   1.000
_cell.angle_alpha   90.00
_cell.angle_beta   90.00
_cell.angle_gamma   90.00
#
_symmetry.space_group_name_H-M   'P 1'
#
loop_
_entity.id
_entity.type
_entity.pdbx_description
1 polymer ?
#
loop_
_entity_poly.entity_id
_entity_poly.type
_entity_poly.pdbx_seq_one_letter_code
_entity_poly.pdbx_strand_id
1 'polypeptide(L)'
;MYIRESILFNGKELALETGQIARQADGAVLATYGDTHVLVTVVTAKAKEEKDYFPLRVDYEERFYAAGKIPGGFFKREGRPSDAAVLSGRMIDRPIRPLFPDGYNEEVQIIATVLSAEPDCSPSVLAILGASAALMISSAPFQGPIAAVKIGRKDDHLVVNPDGDALAASGVDISVAGTEKTVTMVEGMMDELSEAEVVEAIELAHTAIRQLIELQKRFAERVAPVKTVVLAPVPATGGVNPAQVRDLVWNEFPNLHTLGSKQARADFVDILRERAVEKLALRDPNGVVLPASAAAVGAAVAKLLKEYMRRQILDRGLRLDGRGPEDIRPISCRVGVLPRTHGSALFTRGETQSLGIVTLGATRTDEQIIDQMMLDGRKRFMLHYNFPPFSVGEVGRMGSPSRRSIGHGYLAENSLQAVIPSEGDFPYVVRVVSEILESNGSSSMATVCSASLAMMDAGVPIRKAVAGVAMGMIEDSATNRRVILTDILGTEDHFGDMDFKVVGTRDGVTGFQLDVKVGGIDSATLSQALNQAKRARSAVLDEMERVIAGPRAELSPYAPKLITITIPVDKIGLVIGPGGKTIRQIIEDTGAEIDIADDGTVRIASVDGDSATAAKQRIEDLTSVLEVGTILKTHVTRIVDFGAFVELRGGGEGLVHVSNLSSGYVENVRDIVSVGDEMTIEVIGEDKMGRPDLRRIEEGAEATPREPRTREARGGRGERGDREGARRGGGSTARKPDGPPPVEIKQGAIIDGSVTNTTDYGAFVELSPDVTGLIHISALSEDYVRRVTDIVRTGDRVKVEVLNIDDRGRYKLRRIEPEGTKAREPEQERTAEPEEAPEPEPQPKREPEAPRRAAEAPRDSQRRREPEAQREPERRRRPHAPKEDAPPPAVETEPLQTEEESSAGAEDRW
;
A
#
# COMPACT_ATOMS: atom_id res chain seq x y z
N MET A 1 29.06 5.27 31.10
CA MET A 1 29.23 3.87 31.53
C MET A 1 28.43 2.98 30.60
N TYR A 2 28.99 1.86 30.10
CA TYR A 2 28.25 0.89 29.32
C TYR A 2 27.43 0.01 30.24
N ILE A 3 26.14 -0.11 29.95
CA ILE A 3 25.19 -0.96 30.68
C ILE A 3 24.41 -1.79 29.67
N ARG A 4 24.30 -3.10 29.91
CA ARG A 4 23.50 -4.06 29.14
C ARG A 4 22.66 -4.91 30.08
N GLU A 5 21.37 -5.04 29.79
CA GLU A 5 20.42 -5.98 30.42
C GLU A 5 19.78 -6.83 29.35
N SER A 6 19.60 -8.13 29.62
CA SER A 6 18.94 -9.03 28.66
C SER A 6 18.05 -10.07 29.34
N ILE A 7 17.15 -10.63 28.56
CA ILE A 7 16.32 -11.79 28.88
C ILE A 7 16.23 -12.73 27.68
N LEU A 8 15.95 -13.98 27.92
CA LEU A 8 15.50 -14.89 26.87
C LEU A 8 13.98 -14.72 26.70
N PHE A 9 13.56 -14.24 25.52
CA PHE A 9 12.16 -14.00 25.19
C PHE A 9 11.78 -14.78 23.95
N ASN A 10 10.80 -15.68 24.03
CA ASN A 10 10.40 -16.59 22.92
C ASN A 10 11.59 -17.28 22.23
N GLY A 11 12.57 -17.76 23.00
CA GLY A 11 13.72 -18.50 22.46
C GLY A 11 14.84 -17.65 21.85
N LYS A 12 14.67 -16.34 21.74
CA LYS A 12 15.69 -15.38 21.27
C LYS A 12 16.15 -14.45 22.39
N GLU A 13 17.39 -13.99 22.35
CA GLU A 13 17.86 -12.99 23.29
C GLU A 13 17.26 -11.62 22.94
N LEU A 14 16.67 -10.97 23.95
CA LEU A 14 16.22 -9.60 23.90
C LEU A 14 17.03 -8.76 24.88
N ALA A 15 17.71 -7.71 24.39
CA ALA A 15 18.62 -6.89 25.17
C ALA A 15 18.39 -5.39 25.00
N LEU A 16 18.72 -4.63 26.05
CA LEU A 16 18.75 -3.18 26.08
C LEU A 16 20.18 -2.74 26.47
N GLU A 17 20.77 -1.84 25.67
CA GLU A 17 22.13 -1.35 25.87
C GLU A 17 22.18 0.17 25.84
N THR A 18 23.04 0.78 26.68
CA THR A 18 23.31 2.22 26.69
C THR A 18 24.76 2.56 26.97
N GLY A 19 25.16 3.80 26.68
CA GLY A 19 26.46 4.37 27.07
C GLY A 19 27.59 4.24 26.05
N GLN A 20 27.38 3.54 24.89
CA GLN A 20 28.39 3.43 23.83
C GLN A 20 28.12 4.39 22.66
N ILE A 21 26.90 4.45 22.16
CA ILE A 21 26.51 5.17 20.97
C ILE A 21 25.54 6.30 21.29
N ALA A 22 25.41 7.29 20.41
CA ALA A 22 24.51 8.45 20.53
C ALA A 22 24.59 9.19 21.89
N ARG A 23 25.79 9.35 22.44
CA ARG A 23 26.03 9.86 23.81
C ARG A 23 25.69 11.34 24.04
N GLN A 24 25.27 12.06 23.00
CA GLN A 24 24.80 13.45 23.12
C GLN A 24 23.30 13.56 23.33
N ALA A 25 22.55 12.46 23.12
CA ALA A 25 21.14 12.41 23.43
C ALA A 25 20.93 12.28 24.96
N ASP A 26 19.81 12.81 25.48
CA ASP A 26 19.45 12.72 26.91
C ASP A 26 19.18 11.27 27.34
N GLY A 27 18.64 10.47 26.41
CA GLY A 27 18.51 9.02 26.51
C GLY A 27 18.83 8.35 25.18
N ALA A 28 19.71 7.33 25.19
CA ALA A 28 20.04 6.55 24.01
C ALA A 28 20.08 5.06 24.36
N VAL A 29 19.30 4.25 23.66
CA VAL A 29 19.19 2.80 23.85
C VAL A 29 19.34 2.09 22.52
N LEU A 30 20.21 1.10 22.46
CA LEU A 30 20.22 0.08 21.43
C LEU A 30 19.38 -1.08 21.94
N ALA A 31 18.19 -1.26 21.35
CA ALA A 31 17.33 -2.40 21.62
C ALA A 31 17.62 -3.50 20.60
N THR A 32 17.85 -4.72 21.08
CA THR A 32 18.22 -5.88 20.26
C THR A 32 17.24 -7.03 20.52
N TYR A 33 16.79 -7.69 19.47
CA TYR A 33 16.02 -8.93 19.56
C TYR A 33 16.41 -9.85 18.41
N GLY A 34 17.14 -10.93 18.73
CA GLY A 34 17.86 -11.70 17.72
C GLY A 34 18.84 -10.80 16.94
N ASP A 35 18.81 -10.85 15.62
CA ASP A 35 19.64 -10.01 14.73
C ASP A 35 19.00 -8.67 14.38
N THR A 36 17.81 -8.37 14.93
CA THR A 36 17.16 -7.06 14.78
C THR A 36 17.67 -6.07 15.82
N HIS A 37 18.20 -4.93 15.37
CA HIS A 37 18.77 -3.87 16.18
C HIS A 37 18.10 -2.53 15.86
N VAL A 38 17.56 -1.86 16.87
CA VAL A 38 16.94 -0.54 16.74
C VAL A 38 17.62 0.43 17.74
N LEU A 39 18.24 1.48 17.21
CA LEU A 39 18.74 2.59 18.02
C LEU A 39 17.61 3.56 18.27
N VAL A 40 17.29 3.80 19.54
CA VAL A 40 16.32 4.83 19.93
C VAL A 40 16.98 5.92 20.77
N THR A 41 16.78 7.16 20.35
CA THR A 41 17.27 8.34 21.04
C THR A 41 16.14 9.24 21.49
N VAL A 42 16.32 9.88 22.64
CA VAL A 42 15.41 10.87 23.22
C VAL A 42 16.21 12.14 23.48
N VAL A 43 15.67 13.27 23.02
CA VAL A 43 16.20 14.61 23.32
C VAL A 43 15.06 15.49 23.80
N THR A 44 15.31 16.22 24.89
CA THR A 44 14.38 17.18 25.46
C THR A 44 14.92 18.61 25.30
N ALA A 45 14.06 19.55 25.02
CA ALA A 45 14.43 20.96 24.88
C ALA A 45 13.32 21.89 25.41
N LYS A 46 13.71 23.06 25.91
CA LYS A 46 12.71 24.08 26.26
C LYS A 46 11.95 24.49 24.99
N ALA A 47 10.63 24.56 25.10
CA ALA A 47 9.82 25.03 24.00
C ALA A 47 10.19 26.49 23.66
N LYS A 48 10.37 26.77 22.38
CA LYS A 48 10.68 28.12 21.86
C LYS A 48 9.49 29.06 21.98
N GLU A 49 8.30 28.49 21.89
CA GLU A 49 7.01 29.21 21.99
C GLU A 49 6.12 28.40 22.92
N GLU A 50 5.27 29.10 23.69
CA GLU A 50 4.27 28.45 24.53
C GLU A 50 3.20 27.81 23.64
N LYS A 51 3.01 26.48 23.80
CA LYS A 51 2.03 25.69 23.04
C LYS A 51 0.94 25.20 24.00
N ASP A 52 -0.28 25.13 23.51
CA ASP A 52 -1.45 24.62 24.22
C ASP A 52 -1.55 23.08 24.20
N TYR A 53 -0.55 22.41 23.58
CA TYR A 53 -0.44 20.95 23.49
C TYR A 53 0.98 20.48 23.82
N PHE A 54 1.10 19.23 24.24
CA PHE A 54 2.39 18.60 24.48
C PHE A 54 3.17 18.36 23.16
N PRO A 55 4.32 19.02 22.94
CA PRO A 55 5.07 18.99 21.69
C PRO A 55 5.98 17.75 21.60
N LEU A 56 5.39 16.57 21.62
CA LEU A 56 6.08 15.30 21.38
C LEU A 56 6.17 15.05 19.87
N ARG A 57 7.39 14.80 19.39
CA ARG A 57 7.67 14.37 18.02
C ARG A 57 8.33 13.00 18.05
N VAL A 58 7.77 12.06 17.27
CA VAL A 58 8.31 10.71 17.09
C VAL A 58 8.58 10.48 15.62
N ASP A 59 9.81 10.14 15.28
CA ASP A 59 10.25 9.79 13.94
C ASP A 59 10.80 8.36 13.97
N TYR A 60 10.35 7.54 13.01
CA TYR A 60 10.82 6.18 12.80
C TYR A 60 11.50 6.10 11.43
N GLU A 61 12.75 5.65 11.43
CA GLU A 61 13.62 5.69 10.27
C GLU A 61 13.99 4.27 9.81
N GLU A 62 13.44 3.87 8.68
CA GLU A 62 13.82 2.64 7.99
C GLU A 62 15.09 2.88 7.19
N ARG A 63 16.11 2.05 7.40
CA ARG A 63 17.35 2.08 6.64
C ARG A 63 17.45 0.80 5.80
N PHE A 64 17.44 0.92 4.49
CA PHE A 64 17.49 -0.23 3.58
C PHE A 64 18.70 -1.14 3.83
N TYR A 65 19.83 -0.57 4.24
CA TYR A 65 21.00 -1.36 4.61
C TYR A 65 20.74 -2.31 5.79
N ALA A 66 19.75 -2.03 6.65
CA ALA A 66 19.40 -2.89 7.77
C ALA A 66 18.92 -4.28 7.32
N ALA A 67 18.33 -4.37 6.12
CA ALA A 67 17.95 -5.63 5.47
C ALA A 67 18.90 -6.01 4.31
N GLY A 68 20.10 -5.43 4.24
CA GLY A 68 21.07 -5.70 3.18
C GLY A 68 20.67 -5.18 1.80
N LYS A 69 19.77 -4.21 1.71
CA LYS A 69 19.22 -3.68 0.45
C LYS A 69 19.76 -2.29 0.12
N ILE A 70 19.72 -1.97 -1.19
CA ILE A 70 19.90 -0.62 -1.72
C ILE A 70 18.53 -0.11 -2.18
N PRO A 71 18.10 1.12 -1.81
CA PRO A 71 16.82 1.66 -2.26
C PRO A 71 16.62 1.58 -3.77
N GLY A 72 15.44 1.14 -4.22
CA GLY A 72 15.11 0.94 -5.64
C GLY A 72 15.01 2.23 -6.45
N GLY A 73 14.75 3.37 -5.80
CA GLY A 73 14.60 4.66 -6.44
C GLY A 73 15.84 5.17 -7.17
N PHE A 74 15.67 6.13 -8.07
CA PHE A 74 16.74 6.68 -8.93
C PHE A 74 17.98 7.15 -8.14
N PHE A 75 17.78 7.85 -7.01
CA PHE A 75 18.88 8.39 -6.21
C PHE A 75 19.59 7.34 -5.32
N LYS A 76 19.09 6.10 -5.27
CA LYS A 76 19.65 5.03 -4.42
C LYS A 76 19.84 5.46 -2.95
N ARG A 77 18.92 6.27 -2.46
CA ARG A 77 18.89 6.83 -1.11
C ARG A 77 17.46 6.87 -0.60
N GLU A 78 17.26 6.68 0.70
CA GLU A 78 15.98 6.88 1.37
C GLU A 78 15.50 8.32 1.15
N GLY A 79 14.22 8.45 0.80
CA GLY A 79 13.56 9.72 0.56
C GLY A 79 12.64 10.12 1.72
N ARG A 80 11.35 10.32 1.43
CA ARG A 80 10.32 10.51 2.45
C ARG A 80 10.10 9.20 3.20
N PRO A 81 9.78 9.25 4.51
CA PRO A 81 9.36 8.05 5.23
C PRO A 81 8.23 7.34 4.49
N SER A 82 8.31 6.01 4.42
CA SER A 82 7.24 5.17 3.90
C SER A 82 5.99 5.30 4.77
N ASP A 83 4.82 4.91 4.24
CA ASP A 83 3.60 4.87 5.06
C ASP A 83 3.79 3.93 6.27
N ALA A 84 4.50 2.81 6.10
CA ALA A 84 4.85 1.89 7.18
C ALA A 84 5.72 2.57 8.26
N ALA A 85 6.72 3.37 7.88
CA ALA A 85 7.54 4.14 8.82
C ALA A 85 6.71 5.19 9.57
N VAL A 86 5.80 5.89 8.87
CA VAL A 86 4.88 6.83 9.51
C VAL A 86 3.96 6.13 10.52
N LEU A 87 3.43 4.95 10.18
CA LEU A 87 2.58 4.16 11.06
C LEU A 87 3.35 3.65 12.28
N SER A 88 4.57 3.15 12.10
CA SER A 88 5.46 2.73 13.22
C SER A 88 5.74 3.89 14.17
N GLY A 89 6.02 5.10 13.64
CA GLY A 89 6.16 6.31 14.45
C GLY A 89 4.90 6.64 15.27
N ARG A 90 3.70 6.43 14.69
CA ARG A 90 2.42 6.60 15.39
C ARG A 90 2.20 5.54 16.47
N MET A 91 2.59 4.29 16.20
CA MET A 91 2.52 3.19 17.19
C MET A 91 3.42 3.46 18.40
N ILE A 92 4.51 4.20 18.25
CA ILE A 92 5.38 4.64 19.35
C ILE A 92 4.76 5.83 20.10
N ASP A 93 4.25 6.85 19.38
CA ASP A 93 3.70 8.10 19.95
C ASP A 93 2.48 7.83 20.85
N ARG A 94 1.52 7.03 20.36
CA ARG A 94 0.19 6.85 20.98
C ARG A 94 0.24 6.30 22.41
N PRO A 95 0.97 5.21 22.73
CA PRO A 95 1.04 4.69 24.08
C PRO A 95 1.98 5.47 25.01
N ILE A 96 2.89 6.29 24.48
CA ILE A 96 3.85 7.08 25.23
C ILE A 96 3.26 8.41 25.69
N ARG A 97 2.54 9.10 24.80
CA ARG A 97 2.02 10.45 25.03
C ARG A 97 1.17 10.60 26.31
N PRO A 98 0.24 9.68 26.63
CA PRO A 98 -0.58 9.79 27.84
C PRO A 98 0.19 9.63 29.17
N LEU A 99 1.44 9.16 29.10
CA LEU A 99 2.27 8.89 30.27
C LEU A 99 3.21 10.04 30.62
N PHE A 100 3.00 11.23 30.04
CA PHE A 100 3.60 12.46 30.50
C PHE A 100 2.66 13.22 31.43
N PRO A 101 3.18 13.92 32.44
CA PRO A 101 2.36 14.71 33.36
C PRO A 101 1.57 15.79 32.64
N ASP A 102 0.33 16.05 33.11
CA ASP A 102 -0.46 17.16 32.62
C ASP A 102 0.30 18.50 32.77
N GLY A 103 0.28 19.30 31.71
CA GLY A 103 0.94 20.61 31.67
C GLY A 103 2.45 20.56 31.39
N TYR A 104 3.04 19.39 31.10
CA TYR A 104 4.39 19.32 30.59
C TYR A 104 4.41 19.81 29.12
N ASN A 105 5.16 20.90 28.87
CA ASN A 105 5.16 21.63 27.60
C ASN A 105 6.55 21.78 26.95
N GLU A 106 7.57 21.13 27.50
CA GLU A 106 8.89 21.08 26.84
C GLU A 106 8.84 20.20 25.59
N GLU A 107 9.65 20.54 24.58
CA GLU A 107 9.75 19.76 23.36
C GLU A 107 10.46 18.44 23.64
N VAL A 108 9.88 17.33 23.19
CA VAL A 108 10.48 15.99 23.25
C VAL A 108 10.54 15.42 21.86
N GLN A 109 11.73 14.99 21.44
CA GLN A 109 11.93 14.27 20.19
C GLN A 109 12.45 12.86 20.47
N ILE A 110 11.75 11.87 19.88
CA ILE A 110 12.14 10.47 19.87
C ILE A 110 12.46 10.09 18.43
N ILE A 111 13.64 9.55 18.19
CA ILE A 111 14.03 9.01 16.88
C ILE A 111 14.40 7.54 17.07
N ALA A 112 13.67 6.65 16.39
CA ALA A 112 13.95 5.23 16.32
C ALA A 112 14.52 4.90 14.95
N THR A 113 15.76 4.44 14.89
CA THR A 113 16.46 4.09 13.64
C THR A 113 16.74 2.59 13.60
N VAL A 114 16.24 1.92 12.59
CA VAL A 114 16.48 0.48 12.36
C VAL A 114 17.88 0.32 11.77
N LEU A 115 18.78 -0.35 12.48
CA LEU A 115 20.19 -0.54 12.07
C LEU A 115 20.45 -1.94 11.50
N SER A 116 19.69 -2.94 11.94
CA SER A 116 19.70 -4.32 11.45
C SER A 116 18.30 -4.90 11.59
N ALA A 117 17.83 -5.70 10.64
CA ALA A 117 16.51 -6.30 10.67
C ALA A 117 16.52 -7.70 10.07
N GLU A 118 15.99 -8.67 10.84
CA GLU A 118 15.70 -10.01 10.38
C GLU A 118 14.18 -10.19 10.15
N PRO A 119 13.74 -11.07 9.24
CA PRO A 119 12.32 -11.26 8.92
C PRO A 119 11.45 -11.66 10.12
N ASP A 120 12.01 -12.41 11.06
CA ASP A 120 11.30 -13.01 12.20
C ASP A 120 11.12 -12.08 13.39
N CYS A 121 11.62 -10.86 13.34
CA CYS A 121 11.52 -9.91 14.46
C CYS A 121 11.03 -8.56 13.97
N SER A 122 9.85 -8.14 14.43
CA SER A 122 9.27 -6.84 14.05
C SER A 122 10.06 -5.66 14.65
N PRO A 123 10.74 -4.84 13.82
CA PRO A 123 11.49 -3.69 14.33
C PRO A 123 10.60 -2.62 14.96
N SER A 124 9.34 -2.48 14.53
CA SER A 124 8.40 -1.47 15.04
C SER A 124 8.02 -1.72 16.50
N VAL A 125 7.78 -2.99 16.88
CA VAL A 125 7.47 -3.38 18.26
C VAL A 125 8.70 -3.21 19.16
N LEU A 126 9.88 -3.59 18.66
CA LEU A 126 11.14 -3.38 19.35
C LEU A 126 11.45 -1.89 19.57
N ALA A 127 11.05 -1.03 18.60
CA ALA A 127 11.20 0.42 18.72
C ALA A 127 10.32 1.01 19.83
N ILE A 128 9.13 0.47 20.10
CA ILE A 128 8.28 0.90 21.23
C ILE A 128 8.98 0.59 22.57
N LEU A 129 9.54 -0.61 22.70
CA LEU A 129 10.31 -1.02 23.88
C LEU A 129 11.55 -0.12 24.05
N GLY A 130 12.30 0.12 22.97
CA GLY A 130 13.49 0.99 22.96
C GLY A 130 13.17 2.43 23.32
N ALA A 131 12.03 2.98 22.81
CA ALA A 131 11.58 4.34 23.10
C ALA A 131 11.20 4.50 24.57
N SER A 132 10.47 3.53 25.11
CA SER A 132 10.16 3.50 26.53
C SER A 132 11.42 3.42 27.39
N ALA A 133 12.35 2.52 27.05
CA ALA A 133 13.62 2.38 27.80
C ALA A 133 14.49 3.66 27.70
N ALA A 134 14.57 4.31 26.54
CA ALA A 134 15.29 5.56 26.35
C ALA A 134 14.68 6.71 27.17
N LEU A 135 13.35 6.80 27.21
CA LEU A 135 12.64 7.73 28.08
C LEU A 135 12.88 7.42 29.58
N MET A 136 12.87 6.16 29.95
CA MET A 136 13.12 5.74 31.36
C MET A 136 14.50 6.17 31.85
N ILE A 137 15.54 6.15 31.00
CA ILE A 137 16.90 6.55 31.35
C ILE A 137 17.24 8.02 31.06
N SER A 138 16.35 8.77 30.41
CA SER A 138 16.50 10.21 30.16
C SER A 138 16.06 11.06 31.35
N SER A 139 16.23 12.37 31.27
CA SER A 139 15.70 13.35 32.24
C SER A 139 14.21 13.61 32.11
N ALA A 140 13.57 13.17 31.02
CA ALA A 140 12.14 13.40 30.78
C ALA A 140 11.25 12.83 31.89
N PRO A 141 10.17 13.53 32.30
CA PRO A 141 9.27 13.10 33.40
C PRO A 141 8.26 12.03 32.96
N PHE A 142 8.74 11.02 32.27
CA PHE A 142 7.94 9.91 31.76
C PHE A 142 7.49 8.98 32.87
N GLN A 143 6.18 8.66 32.92
CA GLN A 143 5.52 7.84 33.94
C GLN A 143 5.37 6.37 33.53
N GLY A 144 6.18 5.90 32.55
CA GLY A 144 6.24 4.52 32.15
C GLY A 144 6.91 3.59 33.19
N PRO A 145 7.36 2.39 32.79
CA PRO A 145 7.59 1.96 31.42
C PRO A 145 6.36 1.37 30.71
N ILE A 146 6.47 1.31 29.36
CA ILE A 146 5.59 0.53 28.51
C ILE A 146 6.39 -0.47 27.68
N ALA A 147 5.73 -1.51 27.22
CA ALA A 147 6.26 -2.43 26.22
C ALA A 147 5.17 -2.82 25.22
N ALA A 148 5.56 -3.42 24.13
CA ALA A 148 4.63 -3.92 23.13
C ALA A 148 5.06 -5.29 22.61
N VAL A 149 4.06 -6.06 22.14
CA VAL A 149 4.25 -7.33 21.44
C VAL A 149 3.27 -7.42 20.27
N LYS A 150 3.58 -8.28 19.29
CA LYS A 150 2.64 -8.71 18.25
C LYS A 150 1.96 -10.02 18.66
N ILE A 151 0.70 -10.17 18.28
CA ILE A 151 -0.04 -11.44 18.34
C ILE A 151 -0.39 -11.83 16.91
N GLY A 152 -0.12 -13.08 16.60
CA GLY A 152 -0.56 -13.75 15.39
C GLY A 152 -1.16 -15.10 15.73
N ARG A 153 -1.49 -15.91 14.69
CA ARG A 153 -2.03 -17.26 14.84
C ARG A 153 -1.09 -18.25 14.17
N LYS A 154 -0.77 -19.35 14.84
CA LYS A 154 0.00 -20.47 14.32
C LYS A 154 -0.65 -21.77 14.76
N ASP A 155 -0.92 -22.69 13.84
CA ASP A 155 -1.56 -23.98 14.11
C ASP A 155 -2.86 -23.81 14.93
N ASP A 156 -3.72 -22.85 14.54
CA ASP A 156 -4.97 -22.45 15.20
C ASP A 156 -4.83 -21.89 16.63
N HIS A 157 -3.61 -21.64 17.11
CA HIS A 157 -3.36 -21.05 18.43
C HIS A 157 -2.81 -19.63 18.32
N LEU A 158 -3.25 -18.74 19.22
CA LEU A 158 -2.68 -17.41 19.35
C LEU A 158 -1.26 -17.50 19.92
N VAL A 159 -0.32 -16.81 19.29
CA VAL A 159 1.10 -16.79 19.66
C VAL A 159 1.65 -15.38 19.72
N VAL A 160 2.61 -15.18 20.65
CA VAL A 160 3.30 -13.89 20.84
C VAL A 160 4.50 -13.81 19.91
N ASN A 161 4.66 -12.71 19.19
CA ASN A 161 5.76 -12.43 18.26
C ASN A 161 6.04 -13.64 17.35
N PRO A 162 5.06 -14.05 16.49
CA PRO A 162 5.28 -15.14 15.54
C PRO A 162 6.40 -14.75 14.56
N ASP A 163 7.03 -15.77 13.95
CA ASP A 163 7.95 -15.55 12.83
C ASP A 163 7.24 -14.90 11.63
N GLY A 164 8.02 -14.33 10.70
CA GLY A 164 7.47 -13.57 9.57
C GLY A 164 6.54 -14.38 8.68
N ASP A 165 6.89 -15.65 8.40
CA ASP A 165 6.07 -16.55 7.58
C ASP A 165 4.77 -16.94 8.29
N ALA A 166 4.84 -17.25 9.59
CA ALA A 166 3.65 -17.55 10.40
C ALA A 166 2.73 -16.32 10.52
N LEU A 167 3.29 -15.11 10.64
CA LEU A 167 2.49 -13.88 10.70
C LEU A 167 1.77 -13.63 9.35
N ALA A 168 2.47 -13.77 8.23
CA ALA A 168 1.90 -13.58 6.90
C ALA A 168 0.77 -14.59 6.60
N ALA A 169 0.89 -15.83 7.09
CA ALA A 169 -0.12 -16.88 6.90
C ALA A 169 -1.26 -16.85 7.92
N SER A 170 -1.13 -16.06 9.01
CA SER A 170 -1.98 -16.23 10.20
C SER A 170 -3.39 -15.66 10.07
N GLY A 171 -3.64 -14.72 9.14
CA GLY A 171 -4.88 -13.93 9.12
C GLY A 171 -5.12 -13.11 10.40
N VAL A 172 -4.11 -12.99 11.28
CA VAL A 172 -4.17 -12.20 12.54
C VAL A 172 -2.85 -11.47 12.72
N ASP A 173 -2.88 -10.15 12.75
CA ASP A 173 -1.75 -9.27 13.09
C ASP A 173 -2.22 -8.20 14.06
N ILE A 174 -2.00 -8.41 15.36
CA ILE A 174 -2.43 -7.51 16.42
C ILE A 174 -1.20 -7.02 17.17
N SER A 175 -0.97 -5.72 17.19
CA SER A 175 0.05 -5.05 18.01
C SER A 175 -0.59 -4.52 19.29
N VAL A 176 -0.07 -4.92 20.45
CA VAL A 176 -0.57 -4.51 21.77
C VAL A 176 0.56 -3.82 22.52
N ALA A 177 0.30 -2.62 23.06
CA ALA A 177 1.17 -1.94 23.98
C ALA A 177 0.48 -1.69 25.33
N GLY A 178 1.25 -1.75 26.41
CA GLY A 178 0.70 -1.56 27.73
C GLY A 178 1.76 -1.28 28.79
N THR A 179 1.26 -0.91 29.97
CA THR A 179 2.01 -0.81 31.21
C THR A 179 2.00 -2.17 31.93
N GLU A 180 2.60 -2.26 33.08
CA GLU A 180 2.51 -3.45 33.94
C GLU A 180 1.07 -3.82 34.30
N LYS A 181 0.18 -2.84 34.46
CA LYS A 181 -1.16 -3.02 35.01
C LYS A 181 -2.26 -3.11 33.95
N THR A 182 -2.09 -2.42 32.84
CA THR A 182 -3.17 -2.12 31.89
C THR A 182 -2.65 -2.03 30.46
N VAL A 183 -3.55 -2.28 29.52
CA VAL A 183 -3.33 -2.06 28.09
C VAL A 183 -3.61 -0.59 27.76
N THR A 184 -2.74 0.04 27.00
CA THR A 184 -2.80 1.46 26.63
C THR A 184 -3.08 1.70 25.15
N MET A 185 -2.62 0.79 24.28
CA MET A 185 -2.83 0.88 22.84
C MET A 185 -2.96 -0.52 22.25
N VAL A 186 -3.92 -0.68 21.35
CA VAL A 186 -4.04 -1.88 20.51
C VAL A 186 -4.32 -1.43 19.07
N GLU A 187 -3.72 -2.09 18.13
CA GLU A 187 -3.99 -1.91 16.71
C GLU A 187 -3.81 -3.25 16.00
N GLY A 188 -4.79 -3.64 15.18
CA GLY A 188 -4.70 -4.92 14.51
C GLY A 188 -5.70 -5.10 13.39
N MET A 189 -5.36 -6.07 12.53
CA MET A 189 -6.23 -6.64 11.50
C MET A 189 -6.37 -8.13 11.73
N MET A 190 -7.51 -8.69 11.35
CA MET A 190 -7.81 -10.11 11.54
C MET A 190 -8.88 -10.60 10.58
N ASP A 191 -8.90 -11.90 10.40
CA ASP A 191 -9.87 -12.59 9.56
C ASP A 191 -11.07 -13.03 10.44
N GLU A 192 -11.98 -12.08 10.71
CA GLU A 192 -13.24 -12.29 11.42
C GLU A 192 -13.11 -12.98 12.80
N LEU A 193 -12.17 -12.52 13.68
CA LEU A 193 -12.11 -13.02 15.04
C LEU A 193 -13.38 -12.67 15.83
N SER A 194 -13.82 -13.59 16.68
CA SER A 194 -14.87 -13.29 17.66
C SER A 194 -14.39 -12.26 18.70
N GLU A 195 -15.31 -11.53 19.30
CA GLU A 195 -14.99 -10.56 20.35
C GLU A 195 -14.29 -11.21 21.56
N ALA A 196 -14.57 -12.47 21.85
CA ALA A 196 -13.92 -13.25 22.91
C ALA A 196 -12.46 -13.57 22.56
N GLU A 197 -12.17 -14.01 21.35
CA GLU A 197 -10.80 -14.28 20.88
C GLU A 197 -9.95 -13.00 20.86
N VAL A 198 -10.57 -11.85 20.54
CA VAL A 198 -9.86 -10.55 20.61
C VAL A 198 -9.45 -10.24 22.05
N VAL A 199 -10.30 -10.48 23.03
CA VAL A 199 -9.96 -10.30 24.47
C VAL A 199 -8.83 -11.25 24.86
N GLU A 200 -8.92 -12.54 24.48
CA GLU A 200 -7.88 -13.54 24.75
C GLU A 200 -6.52 -13.12 24.15
N ALA A 201 -6.50 -12.64 22.91
CA ALA A 201 -5.28 -12.15 22.26
C ALA A 201 -4.63 -11.00 23.04
N ILE A 202 -5.44 -10.07 23.55
CA ILE A 202 -4.95 -8.92 24.32
C ILE A 202 -4.45 -9.35 25.71
N GLU A 203 -5.09 -10.30 26.36
CA GLU A 203 -4.64 -10.86 27.65
C GLU A 203 -3.32 -11.62 27.52
N LEU A 204 -3.19 -12.43 26.46
CA LEU A 204 -1.93 -13.10 26.11
C LEU A 204 -0.80 -12.10 25.91
N ALA A 205 -1.06 -11.06 25.12
CA ALA A 205 -0.10 -9.97 24.88
C ALA A 205 0.31 -9.28 26.20
N HIS A 206 -0.66 -8.93 27.05
CA HIS A 206 -0.39 -8.23 28.32
C HIS A 206 0.46 -9.08 29.28
N THR A 207 0.29 -10.41 29.25
CA THR A 207 1.13 -11.33 30.04
C THR A 207 2.58 -11.29 29.57
N ALA A 208 2.83 -11.23 28.26
CA ALA A 208 4.18 -11.10 27.70
C ALA A 208 4.79 -9.70 27.96
N ILE A 209 3.98 -8.64 27.86
CA ILE A 209 4.39 -7.25 28.11
C ILE A 209 4.97 -7.11 29.52
N ARG A 210 4.40 -7.73 30.54
CA ARG A 210 4.92 -7.66 31.92
C ARG A 210 6.37 -8.12 32.03
N GLN A 211 6.80 -9.14 31.28
CA GLN A 211 8.20 -9.60 31.29
C GLN A 211 9.16 -8.54 30.72
N LEU A 212 8.71 -7.83 29.65
CA LEU A 212 9.48 -6.75 29.03
C LEU A 212 9.55 -5.50 29.91
N ILE A 213 8.50 -5.25 30.70
CA ILE A 213 8.46 -4.18 31.70
C ILE A 213 9.51 -4.42 32.81
N GLU A 214 9.58 -5.65 33.32
CA GLU A 214 10.57 -6.00 34.36
C GLU A 214 12.02 -5.86 33.86
N LEU A 215 12.29 -6.19 32.60
CA LEU A 215 13.60 -5.92 31.96
C LEU A 215 13.94 -4.43 32.00
N GLN A 216 13.01 -3.57 31.59
CA GLN A 216 13.22 -2.11 31.58
C GLN A 216 13.41 -1.53 32.96
N LYS A 217 12.71 -2.02 33.98
CA LYS A 217 12.87 -1.57 35.38
C LYS A 217 14.31 -1.85 35.86
N ARG A 218 14.80 -3.09 35.71
CA ARG A 218 16.18 -3.46 36.05
C ARG A 218 17.22 -2.62 35.30
N PHE A 219 16.99 -2.38 34.00
CA PHE A 219 17.84 -1.56 33.17
C PHE A 219 17.91 -0.10 33.67
N ALA A 220 16.75 0.51 33.93
CA ALA A 220 16.66 1.88 34.45
C ALA A 220 17.27 2.04 35.85
N GLU A 221 17.08 1.07 36.75
CA GLU A 221 17.69 1.05 38.08
C GLU A 221 19.21 1.07 38.02
N ARG A 222 19.83 0.36 37.08
CA ARG A 222 21.30 0.35 36.87
C ARG A 222 21.83 1.67 36.33
N VAL A 223 21.05 2.36 35.50
CA VAL A 223 21.43 3.68 34.95
C VAL A 223 21.25 4.76 36.01
N ALA A 224 20.20 4.64 36.86
CA ALA A 224 19.83 5.57 37.91
C ALA A 224 19.70 7.04 37.44
N PRO A 225 18.85 7.34 36.45
CA PRO A 225 18.77 8.68 35.86
C PRO A 225 18.19 9.69 36.85
N VAL A 226 18.62 10.96 36.72
CA VAL A 226 17.97 12.07 37.45
C VAL A 226 16.80 12.59 36.60
N LYS A 227 15.59 12.44 37.09
CA LYS A 227 14.39 12.92 36.43
C LYS A 227 14.17 14.42 36.65
N THR A 228 13.70 15.12 35.61
CA THR A 228 13.23 16.49 35.74
C THR A 228 12.00 16.53 36.66
N VAL A 229 12.05 17.27 37.71
CA VAL A 229 10.89 17.49 38.55
C VAL A 229 9.98 18.48 37.83
N VAL A 230 8.84 17.99 37.35
CA VAL A 230 7.77 18.84 36.85
C VAL A 230 7.09 19.41 38.10
N LEU A 231 7.38 20.65 38.41
CA LEU A 231 6.50 21.41 39.29
C LEU A 231 5.17 21.51 38.55
N ALA A 232 4.11 20.97 39.17
CA ALA A 232 2.76 21.15 38.64
C ALA A 232 2.65 22.62 38.19
N PRO A 233 2.31 22.94 36.97
CA PRO A 233 2.21 24.30 36.54
C PRO A 233 1.24 24.95 37.53
N VAL A 234 1.73 25.95 38.29
CA VAL A 234 0.82 26.87 38.95
C VAL A 234 0.00 27.38 37.80
N PRO A 235 -1.33 27.10 37.77
CA PRO A 235 -2.12 27.61 36.65
C PRO A 235 -1.78 29.06 36.56
N ALA A 236 -1.24 29.51 35.43
CA ALA A 236 -1.11 30.96 35.20
C ALA A 236 -2.55 31.44 35.19
N THR A 237 -3.07 31.75 36.41
CA THR A 237 -4.47 32.16 36.56
C THR A 237 -4.70 33.46 35.84
N GLY A 238 -3.62 34.09 35.31
CA GLY A 238 -3.73 35.42 34.69
C GLY A 238 -4.49 36.40 35.56
N GLY A 239 -4.54 36.16 36.90
CA GLY A 239 -5.37 36.88 37.83
C GLY A 239 -6.87 36.54 37.80
N VAL A 240 -7.25 35.46 37.05
CA VAL A 240 -8.64 35.01 36.87
C VAL A 240 -9.05 34.09 38.02
N ASN A 241 -10.20 34.31 38.62
CA ASN A 241 -10.80 33.42 39.60
C ASN A 241 -11.68 32.36 38.87
N PRO A 242 -11.33 31.06 38.90
CA PRO A 242 -12.11 30.02 38.22
C PRO A 242 -13.57 29.92 38.72
N ALA A 243 -13.85 30.25 39.99
CA ALA A 243 -15.22 30.26 40.53
C ALA A 243 -16.10 31.32 39.85
N GLN A 244 -15.56 32.53 39.59
CA GLN A 244 -16.29 33.53 38.84
C GLN A 244 -16.59 33.18 37.43
N VAL A 245 -15.66 32.46 36.73
CA VAL A 245 -15.91 31.92 35.39
C VAL A 245 -17.04 30.89 35.44
N ARG A 246 -17.00 29.97 36.44
CA ARG A 246 -18.04 28.97 36.67
C ARG A 246 -19.42 29.61 36.87
N ASP A 247 -19.53 30.58 37.76
CA ASP A 247 -20.81 31.24 38.07
C ASP A 247 -21.41 31.92 36.83
N LEU A 248 -20.57 32.34 35.88
CA LEU A 248 -20.98 33.01 34.66
C LEU A 248 -21.44 32.06 33.55
N VAL A 249 -20.83 30.85 33.43
CA VAL A 249 -21.06 29.97 32.27
C VAL A 249 -21.78 28.67 32.60
N TRP A 250 -21.69 28.15 33.83
CA TRP A 250 -22.14 26.80 34.18
C TRP A 250 -23.64 26.57 33.96
N ASN A 251 -24.47 27.57 34.31
CA ASN A 251 -25.93 27.49 34.19
C ASN A 251 -26.42 27.66 32.75
N GLU A 252 -25.53 28.00 31.83
CA GLU A 252 -25.84 28.13 30.41
C GLU A 252 -25.59 26.87 29.63
N PHE A 253 -24.68 25.96 30.10
CA PHE A 253 -24.34 24.74 29.40
C PHE A 253 -25.51 23.77 29.12
N PRO A 254 -26.62 23.72 29.92
CA PRO A 254 -27.80 22.93 29.56
C PRO A 254 -28.40 23.29 28.19
N ASN A 255 -28.21 24.50 27.70
CA ASN A 255 -28.71 24.93 26.40
C ASN A 255 -27.99 24.15 25.24
N LEU A 256 -26.80 23.63 25.46
CA LEU A 256 -26.06 22.84 24.46
C LEU A 256 -26.86 21.60 23.95
N HIS A 257 -27.70 21.00 24.81
CA HIS A 257 -28.51 19.84 24.44
C HIS A 257 -29.63 20.17 23.45
N THR A 258 -30.00 21.45 23.30
CA THR A 258 -31.05 21.93 22.39
C THR A 258 -30.51 22.33 21.03
N LEU A 259 -29.18 22.41 20.87
CA LEU A 259 -28.51 22.87 19.64
C LEU A 259 -28.29 21.69 18.69
N GLY A 260 -28.85 21.78 17.50
CA GLY A 260 -28.92 20.66 16.56
C GLY A 260 -27.63 20.35 15.80
N SER A 261 -26.62 21.27 15.80
CA SER A 261 -25.39 21.06 15.02
C SER A 261 -24.11 21.29 15.81
N LYS A 262 -23.01 20.69 15.35
CA LYS A 262 -21.65 20.91 15.87
C LYS A 262 -21.31 22.40 15.86
N GLN A 263 -21.57 23.09 14.74
CA GLN A 263 -21.26 24.50 14.60
C GLN A 263 -22.04 25.37 15.60
N ALA A 264 -23.34 25.14 15.72
CA ALA A 264 -24.18 25.86 16.65
C ALA A 264 -23.71 25.68 18.12
N ARG A 265 -23.27 24.46 18.48
CA ARG A 265 -22.70 24.20 19.81
C ARG A 265 -21.36 24.88 20.00
N ALA A 266 -20.49 24.92 18.96
CA ALA A 266 -19.22 25.62 19.00
C ALA A 266 -19.42 27.14 19.13
N ASP A 267 -20.25 27.73 18.28
CA ASP A 267 -20.58 29.18 18.32
C ASP A 267 -21.14 29.59 19.68
N PHE A 268 -22.01 28.75 20.27
CA PHE A 268 -22.56 29.01 21.59
C PHE A 268 -21.48 29.03 22.68
N VAL A 269 -20.53 28.06 22.64
CA VAL A 269 -19.40 28.04 23.59
C VAL A 269 -18.48 29.23 23.37
N ASP A 270 -18.27 29.65 22.12
CA ASP A 270 -17.48 30.83 21.79
C ASP A 270 -18.13 32.14 22.32
N ILE A 271 -19.44 32.29 22.18
CA ILE A 271 -20.19 33.39 22.79
C ILE A 271 -20.03 33.43 24.32
N LEU A 272 -20.11 32.26 24.98
CA LEU A 272 -19.89 32.17 26.43
C LEU A 272 -18.45 32.53 26.80
N ARG A 273 -17.46 32.10 26.01
CA ARG A 273 -16.04 32.42 26.20
C ARG A 273 -15.78 33.93 26.06
N GLU A 274 -16.28 34.52 24.99
CA GLU A 274 -16.15 35.95 24.73
C GLU A 274 -16.77 36.78 25.86
N ARG A 275 -17.99 36.42 26.29
CA ARG A 275 -18.69 37.07 27.42
C ARG A 275 -17.89 36.95 28.72
N ALA A 276 -17.26 35.79 28.96
CA ALA A 276 -16.43 35.57 30.14
C ALA A 276 -15.12 36.39 30.04
N VAL A 277 -14.48 36.43 28.90
CA VAL A 277 -13.28 37.26 28.66
C VAL A 277 -13.60 38.73 28.86
N GLU A 278 -14.69 39.25 28.29
CA GLU A 278 -15.10 40.65 28.43
C GLU A 278 -15.27 41.05 29.89
N LYS A 279 -15.87 40.19 30.72
CA LYS A 279 -16.21 40.50 32.11
C LYS A 279 -15.08 40.22 33.11
N LEU A 280 -14.24 39.24 32.87
CA LEU A 280 -13.32 38.68 33.88
C LEU A 280 -11.83 38.78 33.51
N ALA A 281 -11.49 39.03 32.22
CA ALA A 281 -10.10 39.18 31.83
C ALA A 281 -9.54 40.53 32.32
N LEU A 282 -8.31 40.49 32.82
CA LEU A 282 -7.58 41.70 33.22
C LEU A 282 -7.28 42.59 32.03
N ARG A 283 -7.27 43.90 32.30
CA ARG A 283 -6.98 44.92 31.30
C ARG A 283 -5.75 45.73 31.68
N ASP A 284 -5.04 46.24 30.71
CA ASP A 284 -3.94 47.16 30.90
C ASP A 284 -4.46 48.56 31.31
N PRO A 285 -3.60 49.54 31.67
CA PRO A 285 -4.01 50.88 32.02
C PRO A 285 -4.77 51.63 30.91
N ASN A 286 -4.68 51.19 29.66
CA ASN A 286 -5.37 51.76 28.51
C ASN A 286 -6.71 51.05 28.25
N GLY A 287 -7.10 50.08 29.06
CA GLY A 287 -8.35 49.34 28.92
C GLY A 287 -8.29 48.15 27.95
N VAL A 288 -7.11 47.78 27.38
CA VAL A 288 -6.93 46.67 26.47
C VAL A 288 -6.82 45.36 27.26
N VAL A 289 -7.56 44.34 26.85
CA VAL A 289 -7.52 43.01 27.47
C VAL A 289 -6.12 42.41 27.35
N LEU A 290 -5.57 41.92 28.46
CA LEU A 290 -4.28 41.24 28.50
C LEU A 290 -4.44 39.84 27.86
N PRO A 291 -3.65 39.51 26.79
CA PRO A 291 -3.78 38.20 26.09
C PRO A 291 -3.65 37.00 27.00
N ALA A 292 -2.72 37.02 27.96
CA ALA A 292 -2.54 35.91 28.91
C ALA A 292 -3.76 35.73 29.84
N SER A 293 -4.43 36.80 30.24
CA SER A 293 -5.67 36.73 31.04
C SER A 293 -6.85 36.24 30.23
N ALA A 294 -6.98 36.66 28.95
CA ALA A 294 -7.99 36.15 28.03
C ALA A 294 -7.81 34.66 27.78
N ALA A 295 -6.57 34.19 27.52
CA ALA A 295 -6.24 32.77 27.36
C ALA A 295 -6.59 31.96 28.62
N ALA A 296 -6.30 32.48 29.84
CA ALA A 296 -6.64 31.84 31.10
C ALA A 296 -8.15 31.69 31.30
N VAL A 297 -8.95 32.73 30.95
CA VAL A 297 -10.43 32.64 30.97
C VAL A 297 -10.91 31.58 29.99
N GLY A 298 -10.39 31.55 28.74
CA GLY A 298 -10.75 30.60 27.74
C GLY A 298 -10.46 29.13 28.16
N ALA A 299 -9.29 28.89 28.73
CA ALA A 299 -8.91 27.60 29.29
C ALA A 299 -9.84 27.17 30.46
N ALA A 300 -10.24 28.10 31.32
CA ALA A 300 -11.19 27.82 32.40
C ALA A 300 -12.58 27.43 31.84
N VAL A 301 -13.08 28.13 30.81
CA VAL A 301 -14.35 27.75 30.14
C VAL A 301 -14.26 26.35 29.54
N ALA A 302 -13.19 26.01 28.81
CA ALA A 302 -12.98 24.67 28.22
C ALA A 302 -12.94 23.60 29.31
N LYS A 303 -12.24 23.83 30.43
CA LYS A 303 -12.19 22.90 31.58
C LYS A 303 -13.57 22.68 32.19
N LEU A 304 -14.38 23.74 32.34
CA LEU A 304 -15.73 23.66 32.84
C LEU A 304 -16.68 22.90 31.89
N LEU A 305 -16.53 23.09 30.57
CA LEU A 305 -17.28 22.35 29.56
C LEU A 305 -16.95 20.84 29.61
N LYS A 306 -15.64 20.49 29.72
CA LYS A 306 -15.20 19.11 29.95
C LYS A 306 -15.84 18.50 31.20
N GLU A 307 -15.80 19.22 32.30
CA GLU A 307 -16.41 18.78 33.57
C GLU A 307 -17.93 18.61 33.44
N TYR A 308 -18.61 19.56 32.78
CA TYR A 308 -20.05 19.49 32.56
C TYR A 308 -20.43 18.26 31.72
N MET A 309 -19.80 18.05 30.57
CA MET A 309 -20.05 16.90 29.69
C MET A 309 -19.86 15.58 30.46
N ARG A 310 -18.73 15.43 31.15
CA ARG A 310 -18.43 14.18 31.91
C ARG A 310 -19.49 13.90 32.98
N ARG A 311 -19.90 14.94 33.76
CA ARG A 311 -20.97 14.79 34.78
C ARG A 311 -22.32 14.43 34.16
N GLN A 312 -22.72 15.06 33.04
CA GLN A 312 -23.99 14.69 32.38
C GLN A 312 -24.01 13.24 31.96
N ILE A 313 -22.91 12.73 31.37
CA ILE A 313 -22.78 11.34 30.95
C ILE A 313 -22.77 10.39 32.14
N LEU A 314 -21.94 10.66 33.17
CA LEU A 314 -21.81 9.78 34.32
C LEU A 314 -23.07 9.73 35.20
N ASP A 315 -23.73 10.88 35.43
CA ASP A 315 -24.81 11.01 36.40
C ASP A 315 -26.20 10.78 35.82
N ARG A 316 -26.38 11.09 34.51
CA ARG A 316 -27.67 11.10 33.81
C ARG A 316 -27.71 10.23 32.56
N GLY A 317 -26.58 9.71 32.09
CA GLY A 317 -26.49 9.04 30.80
C GLY A 317 -26.83 9.95 29.62
N LEU A 318 -26.65 11.29 29.77
CA LEU A 318 -27.05 12.26 28.74
C LEU A 318 -25.80 12.87 28.07
N ARG A 319 -25.71 12.73 26.76
CA ARG A 319 -24.63 13.28 25.92
C ARG A 319 -24.96 14.69 25.46
N LEU A 320 -23.94 15.45 24.98
CA LEU A 320 -24.11 16.87 24.57
C LEU A 320 -25.12 17.08 23.41
N ASP A 321 -25.33 16.07 22.60
CA ASP A 321 -26.31 16.09 21.50
C ASP A 321 -27.67 15.48 21.88
N GLY A 322 -27.89 15.18 23.16
CA GLY A 322 -29.13 14.64 23.69
C GLY A 322 -29.28 13.14 23.63
N ARG A 323 -28.32 12.40 23.00
CA ARG A 323 -28.34 10.92 22.93
C ARG A 323 -28.01 10.29 24.27
N GLY A 324 -28.45 9.03 24.43
CA GLY A 324 -27.99 8.13 25.48
C GLY A 324 -26.64 7.49 25.14
N PRO A 325 -26.04 6.71 26.08
CA PRO A 325 -24.71 6.11 25.90
C PRO A 325 -24.62 5.12 24.73
N GLU A 326 -25.65 4.37 24.42
CA GLU A 326 -25.67 3.33 23.39
C GLU A 326 -26.24 3.82 22.04
N ASP A 327 -26.77 5.04 21.96
CA ASP A 327 -27.44 5.56 20.78
C ASP A 327 -26.44 5.88 19.65
N ILE A 328 -26.86 5.52 18.43
CA ILE A 328 -26.13 5.82 17.18
C ILE A 328 -26.80 7.03 16.52
N ARG A 329 -26.00 7.90 15.89
CA ARG A 329 -26.51 9.02 15.07
C ARG A 329 -27.31 8.49 13.87
N PRO A 330 -28.28 9.25 13.33
CA PRO A 330 -29.00 8.85 12.11
C PRO A 330 -28.03 8.52 10.98
N ILE A 331 -28.30 7.39 10.29
CA ILE A 331 -27.49 6.90 9.17
C ILE A 331 -28.26 7.11 7.87
N SER A 332 -27.56 7.53 6.82
CA SER A 332 -28.07 7.60 5.45
C SER A 332 -27.00 7.10 4.49
N CYS A 333 -27.41 6.18 3.59
CA CYS A 333 -26.52 5.59 2.59
C CYS A 333 -27.10 5.86 1.19
N ARG A 334 -26.21 6.09 0.21
CA ARG A 334 -26.56 6.19 -1.21
C ARG A 334 -25.45 5.53 -2.03
N VAL A 335 -25.81 4.76 -3.06
CA VAL A 335 -24.87 4.15 -4.02
C VAL A 335 -25.09 4.70 -5.42
N GLY A 336 -24.10 4.54 -6.32
CA GLY A 336 -24.19 5.06 -7.69
C GLY A 336 -24.24 6.58 -7.75
N VAL A 337 -23.55 7.27 -6.83
CA VAL A 337 -23.60 8.75 -6.69
C VAL A 337 -22.91 9.46 -7.85
N LEU A 338 -21.82 8.86 -8.35
CA LEU A 338 -20.99 9.43 -9.41
C LEU A 338 -21.12 8.57 -10.68
N PRO A 339 -21.67 9.11 -11.79
CA PRO A 339 -22.05 8.29 -12.94
C PRO A 339 -20.90 7.70 -13.75
N ARG A 340 -19.68 8.26 -13.67
CA ARG A 340 -18.54 7.82 -14.48
C ARG A 340 -17.52 6.99 -13.73
N THR A 341 -17.67 6.85 -12.41
CA THR A 341 -16.80 5.98 -11.59
C THR A 341 -17.21 4.52 -11.73
N HIS A 342 -16.33 3.58 -11.36
CA HIS A 342 -16.67 2.17 -11.45
C HIS A 342 -17.62 1.74 -10.34
N GLY A 343 -17.57 2.40 -9.18
CA GLY A 343 -18.54 2.33 -8.09
C GLY A 343 -18.39 3.55 -7.20
N SER A 344 -19.47 3.97 -6.56
CA SER A 344 -19.45 5.11 -5.64
C SER A 344 -20.56 5.04 -4.61
N ALA A 345 -20.22 5.43 -3.36
CA ALA A 345 -21.19 5.44 -2.27
C ALA A 345 -20.98 6.66 -1.36
N LEU A 346 -22.07 7.28 -0.97
CA LEU A 346 -22.11 8.31 0.05
C LEU A 346 -22.67 7.72 1.33
N PHE A 347 -21.85 7.68 2.37
CA PHE A 347 -22.24 7.27 3.71
C PHE A 347 -22.27 8.49 4.64
N THR A 348 -23.37 8.72 5.29
CA THR A 348 -23.57 9.82 6.24
C THR A 348 -24.02 9.28 7.59
N ARG A 349 -23.37 9.68 8.67
CA ARG A 349 -23.75 9.36 10.05
C ARG A 349 -23.78 10.65 10.87
N GLY A 350 -24.98 11.21 11.07
CA GLY A 350 -25.16 12.55 11.59
C GLY A 350 -24.33 13.58 10.80
N GLU A 351 -23.42 14.26 11.44
CA GLU A 351 -22.52 15.26 10.85
C GLU A 351 -21.16 14.66 10.49
N THR A 352 -21.12 13.43 9.99
CA THR A 352 -19.89 12.79 9.45
C THR A 352 -20.24 12.13 8.14
N GLN A 353 -19.57 12.55 7.05
CA GLN A 353 -19.89 12.13 5.69
C GLN A 353 -18.61 11.71 4.95
N SER A 354 -18.67 10.53 4.33
CA SER A 354 -17.61 9.97 3.49
C SER A 354 -18.18 9.57 2.13
N LEU A 355 -17.55 10.04 1.06
CA LEU A 355 -17.78 9.61 -0.31
C LEU A 355 -16.71 8.60 -0.69
N GLY A 356 -17.08 7.32 -0.76
CA GLY A 356 -16.27 6.22 -1.23
C GLY A 356 -16.35 6.09 -2.74
N ILE A 357 -15.21 5.96 -3.42
CA ILE A 357 -15.10 5.88 -4.87
C ILE A 357 -14.20 4.71 -5.23
N VAL A 358 -14.66 3.82 -6.10
CA VAL A 358 -13.92 2.65 -6.57
C VAL A 358 -13.47 2.83 -8.02
N THR A 359 -12.22 2.49 -8.27
CA THR A 359 -11.65 2.34 -9.61
C THR A 359 -11.05 0.93 -9.70
N LEU A 360 -11.39 0.22 -10.76
CA LEU A 360 -10.86 -1.12 -11.08
C LEU A 360 -9.76 -0.97 -12.14
N GLY A 361 -8.59 -1.51 -11.88
CA GLY A 361 -7.51 -1.68 -12.84
C GLY A 361 -7.44 -3.14 -13.30
N ALA A 362 -6.94 -3.40 -14.50
CA ALA A 362 -6.94 -4.73 -15.07
C ALA A 362 -5.54 -5.26 -15.40
N THR A 363 -4.51 -4.45 -15.21
CA THR A 363 -3.12 -4.79 -15.56
C THR A 363 -2.18 -4.73 -14.36
N ARG A 364 -1.02 -5.40 -14.47
CA ARG A 364 0.03 -5.33 -13.44
C ARG A 364 0.62 -3.92 -13.27
N THR A 365 0.44 -3.04 -14.25
CA THR A 365 0.88 -1.64 -14.14
C THR A 365 0.01 -0.81 -13.19
N ASP A 366 -1.23 -1.25 -12.93
CA ASP A 366 -2.15 -0.62 -11.98
C ASP A 366 -1.84 -0.98 -10.52
N GLU A 367 -1.08 -2.06 -10.29
CA GLU A 367 -0.69 -2.50 -8.96
C GLU A 367 0.28 -1.51 -8.32
N GLN A 368 0.12 -1.26 -7.04
CA GLN A 368 1.08 -0.46 -6.27
C GLN A 368 2.36 -1.27 -6.06
N ILE A 369 3.49 -0.73 -6.55
CA ILE A 369 4.81 -1.30 -6.27
C ILE A 369 5.19 -0.99 -4.84
N ILE A 370 5.58 -2.01 -4.08
CA ILE A 370 6.11 -1.91 -2.73
C ILE A 370 7.62 -2.14 -2.81
N ASP A 371 8.40 -1.11 -2.45
CA ASP A 371 9.86 -1.12 -2.31
C ASP A 371 10.16 -0.56 -0.91
N GLN A 372 10.19 -1.43 0.09
CA GLN A 372 10.41 -1.08 1.49
C GLN A 372 11.56 -1.90 2.08
N MET A 373 12.05 -1.51 3.24
CA MET A 373 13.15 -2.18 3.90
C MET A 373 12.93 -3.69 4.06
N MET A 374 11.76 -4.10 4.57
CA MET A 374 11.43 -5.51 4.87
C MET A 374 10.47 -6.15 3.87
N LEU A 375 9.82 -5.35 3.02
CA LEU A 375 8.76 -5.83 2.13
C LEU A 375 8.99 -5.34 0.71
N ASP A 376 9.07 -6.30 -0.23
CA ASP A 376 9.04 -6.04 -1.65
C ASP A 376 7.84 -6.75 -2.26
N GLY A 377 7.24 -6.16 -3.27
CA GLY A 377 6.14 -6.81 -3.95
C GLY A 377 5.20 -5.85 -4.65
N ARG A 378 3.98 -6.34 -4.84
CA ARG A 378 2.90 -5.61 -5.49
C ARG A 378 1.62 -5.76 -4.67
N LYS A 379 0.81 -4.73 -4.66
CA LYS A 379 -0.42 -4.65 -3.90
C LYS A 379 -1.59 -4.38 -4.84
N ARG A 380 -2.60 -5.24 -4.82
CA ARG A 380 -3.79 -5.18 -5.68
C ARG A 380 -4.96 -4.41 -5.05
N PHE A 381 -5.03 -4.36 -3.72
CA PHE A 381 -6.05 -3.59 -3.02
C PHE A 381 -5.41 -2.37 -2.35
N MET A 382 -5.96 -1.18 -2.61
CA MET A 382 -5.47 0.10 -2.08
C MET A 382 -6.65 0.94 -1.58
N LEU A 383 -6.48 1.58 -0.42
CA LEU A 383 -7.44 2.56 0.08
C LEU A 383 -6.72 3.87 0.43
N HIS A 384 -7.12 4.95 -0.22
CA HIS A 384 -6.60 6.30 0.02
C HIS A 384 -7.65 7.16 0.70
N TYR A 385 -7.25 7.82 1.79
CA TYR A 385 -8.10 8.66 2.63
C TYR A 385 -7.71 10.13 2.50
N ASN A 386 -8.67 10.96 2.10
CA ASN A 386 -8.52 12.39 1.94
C ASN A 386 -9.36 13.16 2.97
N PHE A 387 -8.72 14.06 3.72
CA PHE A 387 -9.35 14.89 4.75
C PHE A 387 -9.07 16.37 4.48
N PRO A 388 -9.86 17.03 3.63
CA PRO A 388 -9.68 18.43 3.33
C PRO A 388 -10.16 19.34 4.48
N PRO A 389 -9.61 20.55 4.65
CA PRO A 389 -9.98 21.45 5.74
C PRO A 389 -11.46 21.82 5.81
N PHE A 390 -12.13 21.92 4.66
CA PHE A 390 -13.57 22.24 4.61
C PHE A 390 -14.43 21.19 5.32
N SER A 391 -13.95 19.94 5.46
CA SER A 391 -14.71 18.88 6.14
C SER A 391 -14.97 19.16 7.62
N VAL A 392 -14.23 20.06 8.22
CA VAL A 392 -14.41 20.54 9.59
C VAL A 392 -14.79 22.01 9.66
N GLY A 393 -15.04 22.65 8.50
CA GLY A 393 -15.42 24.06 8.40
C GLY A 393 -14.24 25.04 8.52
N GLU A 394 -13.01 24.57 8.26
CA GLU A 394 -11.80 25.37 8.43
C GLU A 394 -11.19 25.80 7.09
N VAL A 395 -10.45 26.91 7.12
CA VAL A 395 -9.55 27.33 6.05
C VAL A 395 -8.16 26.76 6.34
N GLY A 396 -7.59 25.99 5.42
CA GLY A 396 -6.31 25.34 5.63
C GLY A 396 -5.54 25.08 4.35
N ARG A 397 -4.27 24.72 4.49
CA ARG A 397 -3.39 24.41 3.36
C ARG A 397 -3.69 23.02 2.81
N MET A 398 -3.89 22.91 1.51
CA MET A 398 -3.90 21.63 0.78
C MET A 398 -2.47 21.17 0.51
N GLY A 399 -2.18 19.91 0.74
CA GLY A 399 -0.84 19.34 0.57
C GLY A 399 -0.83 17.82 0.62
N SER A 400 0.33 17.22 0.90
CA SER A 400 0.46 15.77 1.10
C SER A 400 -0.39 15.29 2.27
N PRO A 401 -0.86 14.01 2.26
CA PRO A 401 -1.60 13.43 3.36
C PRO A 401 -0.86 13.59 4.69
N SER A 402 -1.59 13.96 5.74
CA SER A 402 -1.04 14.07 7.10
C SER A 402 -0.76 12.66 7.67
N ARG A 403 0.09 12.57 8.71
CA ARG A 403 0.30 11.32 9.48
C ARG A 403 -1.03 10.71 9.97
N ARG A 404 -2.01 11.56 10.33
CA ARG A 404 -3.36 11.13 10.74
C ARG A 404 -4.13 10.54 9.56
N SER A 405 -4.07 11.18 8.39
CA SER A 405 -4.74 10.68 7.16
C SER A 405 -4.21 9.32 6.73
N ILE A 406 -2.87 9.14 6.76
CA ILE A 406 -2.24 7.84 6.49
C ILE A 406 -2.74 6.77 7.48
N GLY A 407 -2.78 7.07 8.79
CA GLY A 407 -3.26 6.12 9.80
C GLY A 407 -4.75 5.76 9.65
N HIS A 408 -5.61 6.71 9.28
CA HIS A 408 -7.02 6.47 9.04
C HIS A 408 -7.27 5.63 7.78
N GLY A 409 -6.53 5.90 6.70
CA GLY A 409 -6.56 5.10 5.47
C GLY A 409 -6.10 3.68 5.72
N TYR A 410 -4.98 3.49 6.40
CA TYR A 410 -4.42 2.18 6.74
C TYR A 410 -5.36 1.32 7.58
N LEU A 411 -5.99 1.91 8.63
CA LEU A 411 -6.98 1.19 9.43
C LEU A 411 -8.15 0.71 8.57
N ALA A 412 -8.70 1.56 7.71
CA ALA A 412 -9.82 1.20 6.83
C ALA A 412 -9.41 0.14 5.80
N GLU A 413 -8.24 0.28 5.18
CA GLU A 413 -7.70 -0.66 4.20
C GLU A 413 -7.53 -2.06 4.80
N ASN A 414 -6.79 -2.17 5.90
CA ASN A 414 -6.51 -3.45 6.54
C ASN A 414 -7.78 -4.13 7.06
N SER A 415 -8.73 -3.34 7.59
CA SER A 415 -10.00 -3.89 8.07
C SER A 415 -10.88 -4.44 6.96
N LEU A 416 -10.71 -3.98 5.71
CA LEU A 416 -11.43 -4.47 4.54
C LEU A 416 -10.72 -5.62 3.83
N GLN A 417 -9.41 -5.80 4.06
CA GLN A 417 -8.61 -6.84 3.42
C GLN A 417 -9.21 -8.25 3.61
N ALA A 418 -9.77 -8.52 4.78
CA ALA A 418 -10.42 -9.79 5.12
C ALA A 418 -11.56 -10.20 4.19
N VAL A 419 -12.21 -9.26 3.52
CA VAL A 419 -13.36 -9.52 2.64
C VAL A 419 -13.06 -9.36 1.15
N ILE A 420 -11.85 -8.93 0.79
CA ILE A 420 -11.43 -8.79 -0.61
C ILE A 420 -11.31 -10.17 -1.26
N PRO A 421 -11.84 -10.37 -2.48
CA PRO A 421 -11.72 -11.64 -3.20
C PRO A 421 -10.28 -11.94 -3.58
N SER A 422 -9.97 -13.23 -3.71
CA SER A 422 -8.67 -13.68 -4.21
C SER A 422 -8.42 -13.24 -5.66
N GLU A 423 -7.16 -13.24 -6.10
CA GLU A 423 -6.81 -12.91 -7.48
C GLU A 423 -7.44 -13.89 -8.49
N GLY A 424 -7.57 -15.17 -8.09
CA GLY A 424 -8.20 -16.19 -8.92
C GLY A 424 -9.70 -15.96 -9.12
N ASP A 425 -10.39 -15.42 -8.11
CA ASP A 425 -11.83 -15.16 -8.16
C ASP A 425 -12.16 -13.81 -8.82
N PHE A 426 -11.29 -12.80 -8.61
CA PHE A 426 -11.50 -11.45 -9.13
C PHE A 426 -10.16 -10.80 -9.49
N PRO A 427 -9.65 -10.98 -10.73
CA PRO A 427 -8.29 -10.60 -11.15
C PRO A 427 -8.13 -9.10 -11.43
N TYR A 428 -8.85 -8.25 -10.75
CA TYR A 428 -8.73 -6.80 -10.86
C TYR A 428 -7.88 -6.22 -9.72
N VAL A 429 -7.23 -5.10 -10.02
CA VAL A 429 -6.71 -4.19 -9.01
C VAL A 429 -7.85 -3.32 -8.51
N VAL A 430 -8.05 -3.25 -7.21
CA VAL A 430 -9.13 -2.46 -6.60
C VAL A 430 -8.53 -1.25 -5.88
N ARG A 431 -8.79 -0.06 -6.39
CA ARG A 431 -8.42 1.19 -5.72
C ARG A 431 -9.66 1.87 -5.17
N VAL A 432 -9.69 2.07 -3.85
CA VAL A 432 -10.73 2.84 -3.17
C VAL A 432 -10.17 4.21 -2.77
N VAL A 433 -10.93 5.26 -3.01
CA VAL A 433 -10.64 6.61 -2.50
C VAL A 433 -11.80 7.04 -1.62
N SER A 434 -11.50 7.48 -0.41
CA SER A 434 -12.46 8.06 0.52
C SER A 434 -12.25 9.57 0.62
N GLU A 435 -13.20 10.34 0.15
CA GLU A 435 -13.26 11.80 0.31
C GLU A 435 -14.13 12.14 1.52
N ILE A 436 -13.54 12.72 2.55
CA ILE A 436 -14.29 13.17 3.73
C ILE A 436 -14.89 14.55 3.46
N LEU A 437 -16.22 14.58 3.40
CA LEU A 437 -16.94 15.81 3.06
C LEU A 437 -17.40 16.58 4.32
N GLU A 438 -17.61 15.85 5.44
CA GLU A 438 -18.00 16.42 6.72
C GLU A 438 -17.48 15.53 7.86
N SER A 439 -17.07 16.12 9.00
CA SER A 439 -16.51 15.37 10.14
C SER A 439 -16.90 15.95 11.49
N ASN A 440 -17.59 15.12 12.28
CA ASN A 440 -17.85 15.28 13.70
C ASN A 440 -17.68 13.95 14.43
N GLY A 441 -16.44 13.45 14.47
CA GLY A 441 -16.05 12.18 15.11
C GLY A 441 -16.05 10.99 14.16
N SER A 442 -14.96 10.23 14.21
CA SER A 442 -14.69 8.95 13.53
C SER A 442 -15.02 8.90 12.02
N SER A 443 -14.36 9.77 11.25
CA SER A 443 -14.42 9.73 9.78
C SER A 443 -13.82 8.45 9.18
N SER A 444 -12.84 7.81 9.85
CA SER A 444 -12.28 6.52 9.42
C SER A 444 -13.32 5.39 9.40
N MET A 445 -14.24 5.39 10.36
CA MET A 445 -15.34 4.41 10.39
C MET A 445 -16.40 4.69 9.31
N ALA A 446 -16.65 5.94 8.99
CA ALA A 446 -17.47 6.31 7.83
C ALA A 446 -16.79 5.89 6.51
N THR A 447 -15.44 5.98 6.42
CA THR A 447 -14.66 5.48 5.29
C THR A 447 -14.85 3.98 5.08
N VAL A 448 -14.76 3.17 6.13
CA VAL A 448 -15.01 1.71 6.05
C VAL A 448 -16.39 1.43 5.44
N CYS A 449 -17.44 2.09 5.96
CA CYS A 449 -18.81 1.88 5.48
C CYS A 449 -18.98 2.34 4.02
N SER A 450 -18.49 3.53 3.67
CA SER A 450 -18.58 4.03 2.28
C SER A 450 -17.74 3.18 1.31
N ALA A 451 -16.59 2.68 1.71
CA ALA A 451 -15.74 1.79 0.90
C ALA A 451 -16.41 0.44 0.65
N SER A 452 -16.99 -0.17 1.70
CA SER A 452 -17.76 -1.41 1.59
C SER A 452 -18.94 -1.27 0.62
N LEU A 453 -19.73 -0.20 0.77
CA LEU A 453 -20.84 0.12 -0.13
C LEU A 453 -20.37 0.39 -1.57
N ALA A 454 -19.30 1.16 -1.76
CA ALA A 454 -18.78 1.50 -3.08
C ALA A 454 -18.20 0.29 -3.82
N MET A 455 -17.57 -0.65 -3.10
CA MET A 455 -17.11 -1.91 -3.69
C MET A 455 -18.28 -2.79 -4.13
N MET A 456 -19.34 -2.88 -3.33
CA MET A 456 -20.56 -3.58 -3.72
C MET A 456 -21.22 -2.92 -4.94
N ASP A 457 -21.26 -1.59 -4.99
CA ASP A 457 -21.78 -0.82 -6.14
C ASP A 457 -20.94 -1.02 -7.41
N ALA A 458 -19.62 -1.21 -7.27
CA ALA A 458 -18.71 -1.52 -8.36
C ALA A 458 -18.84 -2.96 -8.90
N GLY A 459 -19.56 -3.85 -8.21
CA GLY A 459 -19.62 -5.27 -8.52
C GLY A 459 -18.40 -6.07 -8.05
N VAL A 460 -17.57 -5.52 -7.14
CA VAL A 460 -16.49 -6.30 -6.51
C VAL A 460 -17.12 -7.36 -5.60
N PRO A 461 -16.87 -8.65 -5.83
CA PRO A 461 -17.53 -9.73 -5.08
C PRO A 461 -16.88 -9.90 -3.69
N ILE A 462 -16.98 -8.84 -2.85
CA ILE A 462 -16.55 -8.93 -1.46
C ILE A 462 -17.34 -10.02 -0.73
N ARG A 463 -16.65 -10.79 0.14
CA ARG A 463 -17.27 -11.93 0.83
C ARG A 463 -18.46 -11.53 1.70
N LYS A 464 -18.39 -10.39 2.38
CA LYS A 464 -19.42 -9.84 3.28
C LYS A 464 -19.28 -8.31 3.35
N ALA A 465 -20.38 -7.63 3.66
CA ALA A 465 -20.36 -6.22 3.99
C ALA A 465 -19.61 -5.97 5.33
N VAL A 466 -18.88 -4.88 5.39
CA VAL A 466 -18.10 -4.47 6.57
C VAL A 466 -18.56 -3.10 7.04
N ALA A 467 -18.73 -2.95 8.34
CA ALA A 467 -19.03 -1.66 8.97
C ALA A 467 -18.11 -1.37 10.14
N GLY A 468 -17.96 -0.09 10.47
CA GLY A 468 -17.13 0.37 11.56
C GLY A 468 -17.87 1.32 12.50
N VAL A 469 -17.55 1.24 13.79
CA VAL A 469 -18.08 2.12 14.84
C VAL A 469 -16.95 2.60 15.74
N ALA A 470 -17.05 3.84 16.25
CA ALA A 470 -16.14 4.35 17.27
C ALA A 470 -16.83 4.36 18.63
N MET A 471 -16.21 3.70 19.57
CA MET A 471 -16.63 3.62 20.97
C MET A 471 -15.78 4.61 21.78
N GLY A 472 -16.35 5.12 22.86
CA GLY A 472 -15.66 5.95 23.82
C GLY A 472 -15.91 5.47 25.25
N MET A 473 -15.23 6.12 26.19
CA MET A 473 -15.46 5.87 27.61
C MET A 473 -15.30 7.18 28.40
N ILE A 474 -16.12 7.33 29.41
CA ILE A 474 -15.95 8.34 30.47
C ILE A 474 -15.79 7.60 31.78
N GLU A 475 -14.69 7.87 32.50
CA GLU A 475 -14.37 7.25 33.79
C GLU A 475 -14.27 8.31 34.89
N ASP A 476 -14.88 8.07 36.04
CA ASP A 476 -14.58 8.77 37.29
C ASP A 476 -13.67 7.89 38.15
N SER A 477 -12.38 8.20 38.10
CA SER A 477 -11.35 7.45 38.82
C SER A 477 -11.52 7.51 40.34
N ALA A 478 -12.23 8.52 40.91
CA ALA A 478 -12.50 8.62 42.34
C ALA A 478 -13.57 7.63 42.80
N THR A 479 -14.57 7.34 41.95
CA THR A 479 -15.68 6.44 42.25
C THR A 479 -15.59 5.12 41.51
N ASN A 480 -14.64 4.94 40.61
CA ASN A 480 -14.49 3.79 39.70
C ASN A 480 -15.75 3.56 38.84
N ARG A 481 -16.52 4.62 38.56
CA ARG A 481 -17.67 4.56 37.64
C ARG A 481 -17.21 4.77 36.23
N ARG A 482 -17.69 3.91 35.32
CA ARG A 482 -17.36 3.99 33.86
C ARG A 482 -18.65 3.94 33.06
N VAL A 483 -18.70 4.71 32.01
CA VAL A 483 -19.78 4.67 31.00
C VAL A 483 -19.13 4.54 29.64
N ILE A 484 -19.49 3.47 28.91
CA ILE A 484 -19.05 3.23 27.52
C ILE A 484 -20.03 3.91 26.60
N LEU A 485 -19.50 4.64 25.61
CA LEU A 485 -20.27 5.41 24.63
C LEU A 485 -20.15 4.77 23.24
N THR A 486 -21.28 4.66 22.56
CA THR A 486 -21.37 4.22 21.17
C THR A 486 -21.36 5.43 20.22
N ASP A 487 -20.68 5.33 19.09
CA ASP A 487 -20.64 6.38 18.05
C ASP A 487 -20.33 7.77 18.59
N ILE A 488 -19.10 7.93 19.07
CA ILE A 488 -18.64 9.15 19.71
C ILE A 488 -18.53 10.35 18.76
N LEU A 489 -18.84 11.53 19.30
CA LEU A 489 -18.58 12.83 18.67
C LEU A 489 -17.11 13.23 18.79
N GLY A 490 -16.67 14.19 17.96
CA GLY A 490 -15.33 14.76 18.07
C GLY A 490 -15.03 15.38 19.45
N THR A 491 -16.03 15.97 20.11
CA THR A 491 -15.89 16.53 21.48
C THR A 491 -15.73 15.42 22.51
N GLU A 492 -16.42 14.28 22.34
CA GLU A 492 -16.31 13.10 23.21
C GLU A 492 -14.99 12.35 23.00
N ASP A 493 -14.48 12.29 21.77
CA ASP A 493 -13.11 11.84 21.52
C ASP A 493 -12.11 12.76 22.25
N HIS A 494 -12.24 14.09 22.13
CA HIS A 494 -11.28 15.02 22.72
C HIS A 494 -11.30 15.00 24.26
N PHE A 495 -12.47 14.99 24.90
CA PHE A 495 -12.65 15.08 26.35
C PHE A 495 -12.79 13.73 27.05
N GLY A 496 -12.96 12.65 26.30
CA GLY A 496 -13.12 11.29 26.81
C GLY A 496 -11.79 10.63 27.18
N ASP A 497 -11.89 9.43 27.72
CA ASP A 497 -10.79 8.66 28.30
C ASP A 497 -10.36 7.50 27.38
N MET A 498 -11.17 7.17 26.37
CA MET A 498 -10.92 6.10 25.40
C MET A 498 -11.44 6.52 24.01
N ASP A 499 -10.69 6.20 22.95
CA ASP A 499 -11.13 6.15 21.54
C ASP A 499 -10.89 4.72 21.04
N PHE A 500 -11.98 3.97 20.81
CA PHE A 500 -11.91 2.59 20.41
C PHE A 500 -12.71 2.36 19.13
N LYS A 501 -12.03 2.20 18.02
CA LYS A 501 -12.60 1.93 16.71
C LYS A 501 -12.67 0.43 16.51
N VAL A 502 -13.86 -0.11 16.20
CA VAL A 502 -14.08 -1.53 15.94
C VAL A 502 -14.73 -1.68 14.57
N VAL A 503 -14.13 -2.51 13.74
CA VAL A 503 -14.56 -2.81 12.37
C VAL A 503 -14.82 -4.29 12.23
N GLY A 504 -15.81 -4.67 11.43
CA GLY A 504 -16.06 -6.08 11.15
C GLY A 504 -17.32 -6.33 10.34
N THR A 505 -17.53 -7.59 10.07
CA THR A 505 -18.76 -8.13 9.47
C THR A 505 -19.80 -8.43 10.56
N ARG A 506 -20.87 -9.13 10.23
CA ARG A 506 -21.80 -9.64 11.26
C ARG A 506 -21.19 -10.73 12.13
N ASP A 507 -20.25 -11.50 11.58
CA ASP A 507 -19.73 -12.72 12.20
C ASP A 507 -18.54 -12.44 13.11
N GLY A 508 -17.68 -11.50 12.76
CA GLY A 508 -16.48 -11.21 13.54
C GLY A 508 -15.87 -9.84 13.30
N VAL A 509 -14.82 -9.56 14.06
CA VAL A 509 -14.00 -8.36 13.97
C VAL A 509 -12.96 -8.55 12.88
N THR A 510 -12.81 -7.58 11.98
CA THR A 510 -11.79 -7.57 10.91
C THR A 510 -10.68 -6.57 11.16
N GLY A 511 -10.90 -5.62 12.05
CA GLY A 511 -9.89 -4.64 12.44
C GLY A 511 -10.33 -3.80 13.63
N PHE A 512 -9.37 -3.30 14.37
CA PHE A 512 -9.64 -2.37 15.46
C PHE A 512 -8.44 -1.49 15.79
N GLN A 513 -8.74 -0.36 16.44
CA GLN A 513 -7.73 0.55 16.98
C GLN A 513 -8.23 1.11 18.31
N LEU A 514 -7.46 0.87 19.37
CA LEU A 514 -7.72 1.35 20.71
C LEU A 514 -6.65 2.37 21.12
N ASP A 515 -7.11 3.53 21.61
CA ASP A 515 -6.31 4.55 22.25
C ASP A 515 -6.89 4.88 23.63
N VAL A 516 -6.12 4.67 24.70
CA VAL A 516 -6.55 4.98 26.06
C VAL A 516 -5.78 6.19 26.56
N LYS A 517 -6.49 7.22 27.04
CA LYS A 517 -5.95 8.52 27.49
C LYS A 517 -5.75 8.61 29.01
N VAL A 518 -6.17 7.58 29.72
CA VAL A 518 -5.99 7.39 31.18
C VAL A 518 -5.11 6.17 31.42
N GLY A 519 -4.86 5.79 32.64
CA GLY A 519 -3.93 4.71 33.02
C GLY A 519 -4.15 3.33 32.38
N GLY A 520 -5.06 3.20 31.37
CA GLY A 520 -5.37 1.99 30.64
C GLY A 520 -6.73 1.35 31.05
N ILE A 521 -7.15 0.30 30.34
CA ILE A 521 -8.39 -0.43 30.60
C ILE A 521 -8.13 -1.89 30.98
N ASP A 522 -9.07 -2.46 31.76
CA ASP A 522 -9.09 -3.87 32.12
C ASP A 522 -9.89 -4.72 31.09
N SER A 523 -9.69 -6.05 31.13
CA SER A 523 -10.33 -7.01 30.22
C SER A 523 -11.87 -6.98 30.31
N ALA A 524 -12.44 -6.72 31.48
CA ALA A 524 -13.90 -6.66 31.66
C ALA A 524 -14.50 -5.47 30.92
N THR A 525 -13.87 -4.29 31.04
CA THR A 525 -14.25 -3.07 30.33
C THR A 525 -14.08 -3.25 28.80
N LEU A 526 -12.98 -3.88 28.39
CA LEU A 526 -12.72 -4.18 26.96
C LEU A 526 -13.79 -5.12 26.40
N SER A 527 -14.13 -6.20 27.11
CA SER A 527 -15.18 -7.14 26.69
C SER A 527 -16.54 -6.46 26.59
N GLN A 528 -16.89 -5.58 27.55
CA GLN A 528 -18.12 -4.80 27.50
C GLN A 528 -18.15 -3.87 26.26
N ALA A 529 -17.04 -3.16 25.98
CA ALA A 529 -16.92 -2.25 24.83
C ALA A 529 -17.04 -3.00 23.50
N LEU A 530 -16.42 -4.17 23.37
CA LEU A 530 -16.50 -5.01 22.16
C LEU A 530 -17.94 -5.53 21.94
N ASN A 531 -18.60 -6.03 22.97
CA ASN A 531 -19.99 -6.50 22.87
C ASN A 531 -20.96 -5.35 22.51
N GLN A 532 -20.75 -4.15 23.05
CA GLN A 532 -21.54 -2.96 22.69
C GLN A 532 -21.23 -2.52 21.23
N ALA A 533 -19.97 -2.57 20.80
CA ALA A 533 -19.57 -2.32 19.42
C ALA A 533 -20.18 -3.32 18.44
N LYS A 534 -20.31 -4.61 18.80
CA LYS A 534 -20.97 -5.64 17.97
C LYS A 534 -22.43 -5.27 17.69
N ARG A 535 -23.20 -4.86 18.72
CA ARG A 535 -24.60 -4.41 18.54
C ARG A 535 -24.67 -3.20 17.63
N ALA A 536 -23.79 -2.22 17.85
CA ALA A 536 -23.75 -1.00 17.04
C ALA A 536 -23.36 -1.29 15.57
N ARG A 537 -22.32 -2.13 15.36
CA ARG A 537 -21.89 -2.55 14.03
C ARG A 537 -22.98 -3.25 13.25
N SER A 538 -23.74 -4.15 13.94
CA SER A 538 -24.88 -4.84 13.33
C SER A 538 -25.96 -3.86 12.89
N ALA A 539 -26.31 -2.85 13.71
CA ALA A 539 -27.28 -1.82 13.37
C ALA A 539 -26.82 -0.96 12.17
N VAL A 540 -25.52 -0.65 12.07
CA VAL A 540 -24.95 0.07 10.89
C VAL A 540 -25.07 -0.79 9.64
N LEU A 541 -24.76 -2.09 9.71
CA LEU A 541 -24.90 -3.04 8.60
C LEU A 541 -26.36 -3.15 8.15
N ASP A 542 -27.35 -3.15 9.06
CA ASP A 542 -28.77 -3.17 8.71
C ASP A 542 -29.18 -1.98 7.82
N GLU A 543 -28.67 -0.77 8.13
CA GLU A 543 -28.92 0.42 7.32
C GLU A 543 -28.19 0.37 5.96
N MET A 544 -27.00 -0.21 5.90
CA MET A 544 -26.25 -0.39 4.65
C MET A 544 -26.96 -1.40 3.72
N GLU A 545 -27.42 -2.54 4.26
CA GLU A 545 -28.11 -3.60 3.52
C GLU A 545 -29.47 -3.16 2.94
N ARG A 546 -30.17 -2.21 3.57
CA ARG A 546 -31.40 -1.62 3.01
C ARG A 546 -31.15 -0.91 1.68
N VAL A 547 -29.94 -0.44 1.43
CA VAL A 547 -29.57 0.29 0.20
C VAL A 547 -28.98 -0.65 -0.84
N ILE A 548 -28.08 -1.55 -0.41
CA ILE A 548 -27.49 -2.57 -1.26
C ILE A 548 -27.16 -3.81 -0.41
N ALA A 549 -27.86 -4.91 -0.70
CA ALA A 549 -27.76 -6.14 0.09
C ALA A 549 -26.55 -7.02 -0.27
N GLY A 550 -25.89 -6.75 -1.38
CA GLY A 550 -24.70 -7.47 -1.84
C GLY A 550 -24.11 -6.85 -3.09
N PRO A 551 -22.98 -7.35 -3.57
CA PRO A 551 -22.34 -6.85 -4.79
C PRO A 551 -23.28 -6.91 -6.01
N ARG A 552 -23.20 -5.90 -6.89
CA ARG A 552 -23.88 -5.94 -8.19
C ARG A 552 -23.37 -7.12 -9.01
N ALA A 553 -24.26 -7.74 -9.78
CA ALA A 553 -23.91 -8.87 -10.64
C ALA A 553 -23.03 -8.47 -11.83
N GLU A 554 -23.14 -7.22 -12.29
CA GLU A 554 -22.38 -6.68 -13.42
C GLU A 554 -21.50 -5.51 -12.95
N LEU A 555 -20.30 -5.42 -13.56
CA LEU A 555 -19.43 -4.29 -13.37
C LEU A 555 -19.99 -3.03 -14.05
N SER A 556 -19.51 -1.86 -13.63
CA SER A 556 -19.79 -0.60 -14.30
C SER A 556 -19.46 -0.68 -15.80
N PRO A 557 -20.28 -0.08 -16.70
CA PRO A 557 -19.95 -0.03 -18.13
C PRO A 557 -18.66 0.74 -18.43
N TYR A 558 -18.14 1.50 -17.47
CA TYR A 558 -16.87 2.23 -17.56
C TYR A 558 -15.68 1.44 -17.02
N ALA A 559 -15.93 0.32 -16.32
CA ALA A 559 -14.85 -0.54 -15.84
C ALA A 559 -14.24 -1.34 -16.99
N PRO A 560 -12.93 -1.57 -17.01
CA PRO A 560 -12.30 -2.39 -18.04
C PRO A 560 -12.85 -3.82 -17.96
N LYS A 561 -13.23 -4.38 -19.11
CA LYS A 561 -13.57 -5.81 -19.25
C LYS A 561 -12.26 -6.58 -19.39
N LEU A 562 -12.09 -7.62 -18.58
CA LEU A 562 -10.88 -8.44 -18.55
C LEU A 562 -11.19 -9.81 -19.19
N ILE A 563 -10.38 -10.19 -20.17
CA ILE A 563 -10.33 -11.52 -20.76
C ILE A 563 -9.01 -12.15 -20.38
N THR A 564 -9.04 -13.29 -19.71
CA THR A 564 -7.84 -14.06 -19.38
C THR A 564 -7.78 -15.29 -20.29
N ILE A 565 -6.63 -15.48 -20.95
CA ILE A 565 -6.34 -16.68 -21.74
C ILE A 565 -4.97 -17.24 -21.31
N THR A 566 -4.73 -18.53 -21.58
CA THR A 566 -3.43 -19.15 -21.31
C THR A 566 -2.80 -19.56 -22.63
N ILE A 567 -1.56 -19.16 -22.85
CA ILE A 567 -0.77 -19.55 -24.01
C ILE A 567 0.41 -20.44 -23.58
N PRO A 568 0.93 -21.30 -24.45
CA PRO A 568 2.15 -22.06 -24.16
C PRO A 568 3.33 -21.11 -23.85
N VAL A 569 4.11 -21.45 -22.82
CA VAL A 569 5.23 -20.62 -22.34
C VAL A 569 6.28 -20.36 -23.44
N ASP A 570 6.52 -21.35 -24.30
CA ASP A 570 7.42 -21.24 -25.47
C ASP A 570 6.93 -20.25 -26.53
N LYS A 571 5.63 -19.91 -26.52
CA LYS A 571 5.00 -18.94 -27.45
C LYS A 571 4.99 -17.50 -26.93
N ILE A 572 5.32 -17.28 -25.65
CA ILE A 572 5.38 -15.93 -25.04
C ILE A 572 6.28 -15.00 -25.90
N GLY A 573 7.48 -15.49 -26.28
CA GLY A 573 8.41 -14.73 -27.11
C GLY A 573 7.86 -14.33 -28.48
N LEU A 574 6.96 -15.13 -29.06
CA LEU A 574 6.32 -14.84 -30.35
C LEU A 574 5.29 -13.72 -30.23
N VAL A 575 4.48 -13.74 -29.16
CA VAL A 575 3.47 -12.70 -28.89
C VAL A 575 4.14 -11.38 -28.52
N ILE A 576 5.21 -11.40 -27.75
CA ILE A 576 5.97 -10.19 -27.39
C ILE A 576 6.68 -9.64 -28.62
N GLY A 577 7.31 -10.52 -29.42
CA GLY A 577 8.10 -10.17 -30.60
C GLY A 577 9.42 -9.45 -30.28
N PRO A 578 10.30 -9.24 -31.29
CA PRO A 578 11.60 -8.60 -31.09
C PRO A 578 11.47 -7.19 -30.50
N GLY A 579 12.03 -7.00 -29.28
CA GLY A 579 11.97 -5.72 -28.54
C GLY A 579 10.54 -5.24 -28.23
N GLY A 580 9.57 -6.17 -28.11
CA GLY A 580 8.17 -5.85 -27.80
C GLY A 580 7.38 -5.30 -29.00
N LYS A 581 7.85 -5.49 -30.24
CA LYS A 581 7.23 -4.89 -31.45
C LYS A 581 5.85 -5.47 -31.72
N THR A 582 5.69 -6.82 -31.61
CA THR A 582 4.43 -7.50 -31.96
C THR A 582 3.33 -7.14 -30.96
N ILE A 583 3.60 -7.20 -29.66
CA ILE A 583 2.62 -6.86 -28.64
C ILE A 583 2.20 -5.39 -28.73
N ARG A 584 3.15 -4.46 -28.99
CA ARG A 584 2.82 -3.05 -29.19
C ARG A 584 1.93 -2.82 -30.40
N GLN A 585 2.17 -3.55 -31.50
CA GLN A 585 1.33 -3.48 -32.70
C GLN A 585 -0.09 -3.98 -32.42
N ILE A 586 -0.23 -5.08 -31.62
CA ILE A 586 -1.58 -5.58 -31.22
C ILE A 586 -2.30 -4.53 -30.37
N ILE A 587 -1.61 -3.91 -29.40
CA ILE A 587 -2.15 -2.86 -28.53
C ILE A 587 -2.60 -1.64 -29.37
N GLU A 588 -1.76 -1.17 -30.32
CA GLU A 588 -2.07 -0.03 -31.19
C GLU A 588 -3.27 -0.30 -32.10
N ASP A 589 -3.32 -1.49 -32.70
CA ASP A 589 -4.36 -1.86 -33.66
C ASP A 589 -5.74 -2.10 -33.00
N THR A 590 -5.75 -2.61 -31.78
CA THR A 590 -6.99 -3.01 -31.08
C THR A 590 -7.43 -1.99 -30.02
N GLY A 591 -6.53 -1.19 -29.50
CA GLY A 591 -6.79 -0.29 -28.37
C GLY A 591 -6.97 -1.02 -27.03
N ALA A 592 -6.64 -2.33 -26.95
CA ALA A 592 -6.67 -3.10 -25.73
C ALA A 592 -5.34 -3.04 -24.99
N GLU A 593 -5.34 -3.09 -23.68
CA GLU A 593 -4.15 -3.30 -22.85
C GLU A 593 -3.88 -4.80 -22.70
N ILE A 594 -2.62 -5.22 -22.86
CA ILE A 594 -2.22 -6.64 -22.80
C ILE A 594 -1.06 -6.80 -21.81
N ASP A 595 -1.24 -7.71 -20.84
CA ASP A 595 -0.22 -8.12 -19.89
C ASP A 595 0.02 -9.62 -20.01
N ILE A 596 1.30 -10.06 -20.03
CA ILE A 596 1.69 -11.46 -20.18
C ILE A 596 2.57 -11.85 -18.99
N ALA A 597 2.13 -12.86 -18.25
CA ALA A 597 2.89 -13.43 -17.15
C ALA A 597 3.84 -14.56 -17.64
N ASP A 598 4.86 -14.84 -16.84
CA ASP A 598 5.89 -15.84 -17.17
C ASP A 598 5.36 -17.28 -17.24
N ASP A 599 4.19 -17.56 -16.66
CA ASP A 599 3.49 -18.86 -16.71
C ASP A 599 2.64 -19.05 -17.98
N GLY A 600 2.58 -18.03 -18.87
CA GLY A 600 1.77 -18.04 -20.09
C GLY A 600 0.36 -17.48 -19.90
N THR A 601 0.00 -16.96 -18.72
CA THR A 601 -1.26 -16.26 -18.51
C THR A 601 -1.21 -14.92 -19.21
N VAL A 602 -2.18 -14.65 -20.11
CA VAL A 602 -2.35 -13.40 -20.83
C VAL A 602 -3.64 -12.73 -20.37
N ARG A 603 -3.51 -11.52 -19.84
CA ARG A 603 -4.63 -10.66 -19.45
C ARG A 603 -4.83 -9.59 -20.50
N ILE A 604 -6.03 -9.51 -21.04
CA ILE A 604 -6.43 -8.56 -22.08
C ILE A 604 -7.53 -7.69 -21.50
N ALA A 605 -7.30 -6.40 -21.41
CA ALA A 605 -8.23 -5.45 -20.81
C ALA A 605 -8.64 -4.37 -21.79
N SER A 606 -9.92 -4.04 -21.83
CA SER A 606 -10.44 -2.88 -22.54
C SER A 606 -11.82 -2.49 -21.99
N VAL A 607 -12.10 -1.19 -21.97
CA VAL A 607 -13.47 -0.69 -21.68
C VAL A 607 -14.42 -1.14 -22.79
N ASP A 608 -13.95 -1.20 -24.02
CA ASP A 608 -14.68 -1.74 -25.17
C ASP A 608 -14.46 -3.25 -25.30
N GLY A 609 -15.53 -4.05 -25.14
CA GLY A 609 -15.45 -5.50 -25.22
C GLY A 609 -15.06 -6.04 -26.59
N ASP A 610 -15.33 -5.30 -27.66
CA ASP A 610 -14.97 -5.69 -29.03
C ASP A 610 -13.46 -5.59 -29.23
N SER A 611 -12.82 -4.55 -28.69
CA SER A 611 -11.36 -4.37 -28.66
C SER A 611 -10.65 -5.50 -27.94
N ALA A 612 -11.12 -5.91 -26.76
CA ALA A 612 -10.56 -7.03 -26.00
C ALA A 612 -10.71 -8.37 -26.78
N THR A 613 -11.85 -8.57 -27.44
CA THR A 613 -12.10 -9.78 -28.24
C THR A 613 -11.20 -9.81 -29.48
N ALA A 614 -10.99 -8.69 -30.16
CA ALA A 614 -10.09 -8.58 -31.31
C ALA A 614 -8.61 -8.88 -30.92
N ALA A 615 -8.17 -8.35 -29.77
CA ALA A 615 -6.82 -8.63 -29.23
C ALA A 615 -6.67 -10.12 -28.88
N LYS A 616 -7.67 -10.71 -28.21
CA LYS A 616 -7.71 -12.15 -27.91
C LYS A 616 -7.55 -12.98 -29.18
N GLN A 617 -8.37 -12.71 -30.20
CA GLN A 617 -8.33 -13.44 -31.47
C GLN A 617 -6.94 -13.37 -32.11
N ARG A 618 -6.33 -12.20 -32.09
CA ARG A 618 -5.00 -11.99 -32.71
C ARG A 618 -3.90 -12.74 -31.95
N ILE A 619 -3.98 -12.85 -30.63
CA ILE A 619 -3.05 -13.65 -29.82
C ILE A 619 -3.28 -15.14 -30.04
N GLU A 620 -4.55 -15.58 -30.08
CA GLU A 620 -4.88 -16.99 -30.39
C GLU A 620 -4.41 -17.39 -31.79
N ASP A 621 -4.56 -16.52 -32.81
CA ASP A 621 -4.07 -16.77 -34.16
C ASP A 621 -2.55 -16.90 -34.22
N LEU A 622 -1.80 -16.10 -33.44
CA LEU A 622 -0.33 -16.16 -33.30
C LEU A 622 0.16 -17.43 -32.59
N THR A 623 -0.62 -17.91 -31.63
CA THR A 623 -0.22 -19.01 -30.75
C THR A 623 -0.84 -20.35 -31.12
N SER A 624 -1.85 -20.34 -32.03
CA SER A 624 -2.52 -21.54 -32.50
C SER A 624 -1.52 -22.51 -33.15
N VAL A 625 -1.56 -23.74 -32.70
CA VAL A 625 -0.86 -24.85 -33.36
C VAL A 625 -1.73 -25.27 -34.53
N LEU A 626 -1.19 -25.20 -35.76
CA LEU A 626 -1.88 -25.64 -36.93
C LEU A 626 -1.94 -27.19 -36.91
N GLU A 627 -3.11 -27.73 -36.65
CA GLU A 627 -3.32 -29.16 -36.63
C GLU A 627 -3.14 -29.78 -38.01
N VAL A 628 -2.59 -30.98 -38.06
CA VAL A 628 -2.48 -31.79 -39.30
C VAL A 628 -3.86 -32.00 -39.93
N GLY A 629 -4.00 -31.64 -41.21
CA GLY A 629 -5.25 -31.68 -41.91
C GLY A 629 -5.95 -30.30 -42.00
N THR A 630 -5.41 -29.25 -41.36
CA THR A 630 -5.94 -27.89 -41.49
C THR A 630 -5.73 -27.36 -42.91
N ILE A 631 -6.79 -26.88 -43.55
CA ILE A 631 -6.76 -26.25 -44.87
C ILE A 631 -6.87 -24.72 -44.70
N LEU A 632 -5.91 -24.00 -45.29
CA LEU A 632 -5.81 -22.54 -45.23
C LEU A 632 -5.73 -21.94 -46.64
N LYS A 633 -6.40 -20.80 -46.87
CA LYS A 633 -6.12 -19.93 -48.03
C LYS A 633 -5.13 -18.85 -47.58
N THR A 634 -4.08 -18.70 -48.34
CA THR A 634 -2.95 -17.82 -48.03
C THR A 634 -2.30 -17.26 -49.26
N HIS A 635 -1.36 -16.31 -49.09
CA HIS A 635 -0.59 -15.70 -50.20
C HIS A 635 0.89 -16.08 -50.14
N VAL A 636 1.52 -16.19 -51.32
CA VAL A 636 2.96 -16.41 -51.45
C VAL A 636 3.71 -15.14 -51.11
N THR A 637 4.52 -15.18 -50.05
CA THR A 637 5.32 -14.04 -49.57
C THR A 637 6.70 -13.98 -50.24
N ARG A 638 7.30 -15.17 -50.46
CA ARG A 638 8.65 -15.29 -51.02
C ARG A 638 8.86 -16.62 -51.70
N ILE A 639 9.64 -16.63 -52.80
CA ILE A 639 9.99 -17.82 -53.56
C ILE A 639 11.49 -18.07 -53.45
N VAL A 640 11.84 -19.34 -53.19
CA VAL A 640 13.21 -19.85 -53.13
C VAL A 640 13.32 -21.13 -54.03
N ASP A 641 14.54 -21.55 -54.36
CA ASP A 641 14.74 -22.69 -55.29
C ASP A 641 14.15 -24.02 -54.78
N PHE A 642 13.99 -24.15 -53.44
CA PHE A 642 13.46 -25.37 -52.81
C PHE A 642 11.98 -25.29 -52.39
N GLY A 643 11.29 -24.14 -52.66
CA GLY A 643 9.87 -23.98 -52.34
C GLY A 643 9.35 -22.56 -52.32
N ALA A 644 8.12 -22.39 -51.92
CA ALA A 644 7.46 -21.11 -51.74
C ALA A 644 7.11 -20.89 -50.26
N PHE A 645 7.43 -19.70 -49.71
CA PHE A 645 6.96 -19.25 -48.43
C PHE A 645 5.59 -18.64 -48.58
N VAL A 646 4.72 -18.98 -47.67
CA VAL A 646 3.34 -18.52 -47.61
C VAL A 646 3.06 -17.89 -46.23
N GLU A 647 2.19 -16.90 -46.19
CA GLU A 647 1.76 -16.29 -44.97
C GLU A 647 0.86 -17.27 -44.18
N LEU A 648 1.17 -17.47 -42.90
CA LEU A 648 0.33 -18.25 -41.97
C LEU A 648 -0.54 -17.31 -41.12
N ARG A 649 -1.64 -17.83 -40.57
CA ARG A 649 -2.46 -17.06 -39.63
C ARG A 649 -1.56 -16.47 -38.51
N GLY A 650 -1.71 -15.19 -38.25
CA GLY A 650 -0.92 -14.47 -37.26
C GLY A 650 0.40 -13.86 -37.74
N GLY A 651 0.69 -13.83 -39.06
CA GLY A 651 1.84 -13.12 -39.67
C GLY A 651 3.14 -13.91 -39.66
N GLY A 652 3.08 -15.24 -39.42
CA GLY A 652 4.22 -16.14 -39.60
C GLY A 652 4.36 -16.59 -41.06
N GLU A 653 5.57 -17.04 -41.50
CA GLU A 653 5.79 -17.68 -42.79
C GLU A 653 5.89 -19.21 -42.65
N GLY A 654 5.14 -19.95 -43.49
CA GLY A 654 5.27 -21.36 -43.67
C GLY A 654 5.96 -21.71 -45.01
N LEU A 655 6.67 -22.79 -45.06
CA LEU A 655 7.32 -23.27 -46.28
C LEU A 655 6.51 -24.42 -46.94
N VAL A 656 6.06 -24.17 -48.17
CA VAL A 656 5.58 -25.26 -49.06
C VAL A 656 6.79 -25.72 -49.86
N HIS A 657 7.31 -26.89 -49.50
CA HIS A 657 8.47 -27.47 -50.24
C HIS A 657 8.13 -27.76 -51.70
N VAL A 658 9.11 -27.67 -52.60
CA VAL A 658 8.92 -27.87 -54.06
C VAL A 658 8.23 -29.19 -54.40
N SER A 659 8.45 -30.28 -53.60
CA SER A 659 7.77 -31.58 -53.72
C SER A 659 6.29 -31.58 -53.33
N ASN A 660 5.83 -30.50 -52.68
CA ASN A 660 4.45 -30.36 -52.14
C ASN A 660 3.69 -29.23 -52.87
N LEU A 661 4.31 -28.61 -53.89
CA LEU A 661 3.71 -27.51 -54.66
C LEU A 661 2.79 -28.01 -55.79
N SER A 662 3.07 -29.20 -56.38
CA SER A 662 2.22 -29.78 -57.43
C SER A 662 2.28 -31.34 -57.30
N SER A 663 1.31 -32.00 -57.91
CA SER A 663 1.27 -33.46 -58.05
C SER A 663 2.32 -33.99 -59.04
N GLY A 664 2.91 -33.12 -59.91
CA GLY A 664 3.94 -33.43 -60.87
C GLY A 664 5.34 -32.99 -60.45
N TYR A 665 6.36 -33.37 -61.29
CA TYR A 665 7.72 -32.91 -61.07
C TYR A 665 7.82 -31.43 -61.42
N VAL A 666 8.30 -30.62 -60.46
CA VAL A 666 8.50 -29.18 -60.61
C VAL A 666 9.97 -28.89 -60.83
N GLU A 667 10.36 -28.37 -62.01
CA GLU A 667 11.74 -28.04 -62.34
C GLU A 667 12.13 -26.64 -61.75
N ASN A 668 11.19 -25.70 -61.74
CA ASN A 668 11.40 -24.37 -61.18
C ASN A 668 10.13 -23.90 -60.44
N VAL A 669 10.26 -23.52 -59.18
CA VAL A 669 9.16 -23.07 -58.32
C VAL A 669 8.40 -21.87 -58.93
N ARG A 670 9.10 -20.98 -59.66
CA ARG A 670 8.54 -19.80 -60.32
C ARG A 670 7.63 -20.10 -61.49
N ASP A 671 7.68 -21.32 -62.00
CA ASP A 671 6.79 -21.77 -63.12
C ASP A 671 5.39 -22.16 -62.61
N ILE A 672 5.30 -22.36 -61.30
CA ILE A 672 4.06 -22.84 -60.62
C ILE A 672 3.38 -21.70 -59.85
N VAL A 673 4.15 -20.83 -59.19
CA VAL A 673 3.64 -19.73 -58.30
C VAL A 673 4.48 -18.47 -58.42
N SER A 674 3.83 -17.32 -58.26
CA SER A 674 4.47 -15.99 -58.20
C SER A 674 4.25 -15.38 -56.82
N VAL A 675 5.13 -14.45 -56.42
CA VAL A 675 4.96 -13.68 -55.18
C VAL A 675 3.65 -12.90 -55.26
N GLY A 676 2.78 -13.05 -54.25
CA GLY A 676 1.45 -12.44 -54.19
C GLY A 676 0.32 -13.35 -54.63
N ASP A 677 0.60 -14.52 -55.21
CA ASP A 677 -0.43 -15.46 -55.65
C ASP A 677 -1.21 -16.02 -54.42
N GLU A 678 -2.53 -16.13 -54.57
CA GLU A 678 -3.38 -16.82 -53.61
C GLU A 678 -3.22 -18.34 -53.75
N MET A 679 -3.01 -19.02 -52.64
CA MET A 679 -2.77 -20.46 -52.57
C MET A 679 -3.57 -21.14 -51.48
N THR A 680 -4.24 -22.24 -51.78
CA THR A 680 -4.82 -23.08 -50.76
C THR A 680 -3.81 -24.14 -50.35
N ILE A 681 -3.52 -24.22 -49.02
CA ILE A 681 -2.55 -25.13 -48.44
C ILE A 681 -3.21 -26.07 -47.40
N GLU A 682 -2.64 -27.24 -47.22
CA GLU A 682 -2.99 -28.21 -46.18
C GLU A 682 -1.76 -28.46 -45.33
N VAL A 683 -1.96 -28.49 -44.00
CA VAL A 683 -0.93 -28.91 -43.04
C VAL A 683 -0.85 -30.45 -43.04
N ILE A 684 0.27 -31.00 -43.50
CA ILE A 684 0.43 -32.45 -43.62
C ILE A 684 1.29 -33.08 -42.51
N GLY A 685 1.92 -32.29 -41.67
CA GLY A 685 2.77 -32.72 -40.58
C GLY A 685 3.59 -31.57 -40.00
N GLU A 686 4.55 -31.93 -39.15
CA GLU A 686 5.58 -31.02 -38.63
C GLU A 686 6.97 -31.47 -39.11
N ASP A 687 7.83 -30.52 -39.42
CA ASP A 687 9.23 -30.78 -39.74
C ASP A 687 10.03 -31.15 -38.47
N LYS A 688 11.31 -31.54 -38.63
CA LYS A 688 12.19 -31.91 -37.49
C LYS A 688 12.48 -30.71 -36.55
N MET A 689 12.09 -29.51 -36.92
CA MET A 689 12.27 -28.28 -36.15
C MET A 689 10.94 -27.78 -35.58
N GLY A 690 9.85 -28.58 -35.61
CA GLY A 690 8.53 -28.20 -35.10
C GLY A 690 7.78 -27.15 -35.95
N ARG A 691 8.17 -26.99 -37.23
CA ARG A 691 7.47 -26.09 -38.15
C ARG A 691 6.47 -26.87 -38.99
N PRO A 692 5.28 -26.30 -39.33
CA PRO A 692 4.27 -26.99 -40.14
C PRO A 692 4.81 -27.33 -41.52
N ASP A 693 4.69 -28.60 -41.91
CA ASP A 693 4.93 -29.11 -43.27
C ASP A 693 3.66 -28.91 -44.09
N LEU A 694 3.79 -28.15 -45.18
CA LEU A 694 2.66 -27.66 -45.94
C LEU A 694 2.60 -28.27 -47.33
N ARG A 695 1.36 -28.51 -47.81
CA ARG A 695 1.10 -28.98 -49.17
C ARG A 695 0.08 -28.07 -49.89
N ARG A 696 0.32 -27.72 -51.13
CA ARG A 696 -0.64 -26.99 -51.96
C ARG A 696 -1.79 -27.96 -52.36
N ILE A 697 -3.04 -27.47 -52.26
CA ILE A 697 -4.20 -28.15 -52.84
C ILE A 697 -4.49 -27.50 -54.20
N GLU A 698 -4.44 -28.30 -55.25
CA GLU A 698 -4.80 -27.87 -56.60
C GLU A 698 -6.33 -27.77 -56.74
N GLU A 699 -6.85 -26.72 -57.36
CA GLU A 699 -8.30 -26.53 -57.59
C GLU A 699 -8.86 -27.67 -58.45
N GLY A 700 -9.75 -28.48 -57.88
CA GLY A 700 -10.41 -29.60 -58.59
C GLY A 700 -10.05 -31.01 -58.02
N ALA A 701 -9.18 -31.18 -57.06
CA ALA A 701 -8.89 -32.45 -56.47
C ALA A 701 -9.80 -32.70 -55.23
N GLU A 702 -10.76 -33.60 -55.29
CA GLU A 702 -11.51 -34.09 -54.13
C GLU A 702 -10.54 -34.66 -53.11
N ALA A 703 -10.69 -34.23 -51.88
CA ALA A 703 -9.92 -34.69 -50.74
C ALA A 703 -10.24 -36.19 -50.46
N THR A 704 -9.45 -37.08 -51.00
CA THR A 704 -9.48 -38.49 -50.62
C THR A 704 -8.48 -38.70 -49.49
N PRO A 705 -8.92 -39.29 -48.37
CA PRO A 705 -8.01 -39.66 -47.28
C PRO A 705 -7.08 -40.77 -47.77
N ARG A 706 -5.82 -40.50 -47.97
CA ARG A 706 -4.79 -41.52 -48.20
C ARG A 706 -4.26 -41.95 -46.84
N GLU A 707 -4.45 -43.28 -46.53
CA GLU A 707 -3.81 -43.93 -45.39
C GLU A 707 -2.27 -43.78 -45.42
N PRO A 708 -1.59 -43.73 -44.29
CA PRO A 708 -0.14 -43.60 -44.24
C PRO A 708 0.53 -44.80 -44.85
N ARG A 709 1.32 -44.64 -45.89
CA ARG A 709 2.14 -45.66 -46.54
C ARG A 709 3.25 -46.09 -45.57
N THR A 710 3.05 -47.28 -44.95
CA THR A 710 4.11 -48.03 -44.31
C THR A 710 5.04 -48.59 -45.38
N ARG A 711 6.31 -48.19 -45.35
CA ARG A 711 7.37 -48.81 -46.14
C ARG A 711 7.62 -50.24 -45.63
N GLU A 712 7.09 -51.25 -46.34
CA GLU A 712 7.50 -52.62 -46.16
C GLU A 712 8.93 -52.81 -46.70
N ALA A 713 9.82 -53.29 -45.84
CA ALA A 713 11.14 -53.79 -46.20
C ALA A 713 11.00 -55.24 -46.53
N ARG A 714 11.25 -55.61 -47.83
CA ARG A 714 11.46 -56.96 -48.28
C ARG A 714 12.77 -57.54 -47.71
N GLY A 715 12.79 -58.47 -47.02
CA GLY A 715 12.91 -59.89 -46.88
C GLY A 715 14.26 -60.47 -47.15
N GLY A 716 14.72 -61.32 -46.24
CA GLY A 716 15.84 -62.24 -46.43
C GLY A 716 16.11 -63.09 -45.17
N ARG A 717 15.53 -64.27 -45.15
CA ARG A 717 15.78 -65.51 -44.38
C ARG A 717 17.10 -65.61 -43.62
N GLY A 718 17.01 -66.19 -42.41
CA GLY A 718 18.08 -66.92 -41.73
C GLY A 718 17.72 -67.29 -40.31
N GLU A 719 17.45 -68.57 -40.16
CA GLU A 719 17.00 -69.29 -38.94
C GLU A 719 17.98 -69.31 -37.76
N ARG A 720 17.38 -69.52 -36.60
CA ARG A 720 17.77 -70.32 -35.43
C ARG A 720 18.45 -69.68 -34.24
N GLY A 721 17.80 -69.87 -33.11
CA GLY A 721 18.49 -70.24 -31.91
C GLY A 721 18.01 -69.59 -30.62
N ASP A 722 17.20 -70.41 -29.91
CA ASP A 722 16.70 -70.19 -28.53
C ASP A 722 17.67 -69.59 -27.49
N ARG A 723 17.22 -68.82 -26.59
CA ARG A 723 17.05 -69.09 -25.13
C ARG A 723 17.05 -67.82 -24.27
N GLU A 724 15.96 -67.72 -23.52
CA GLU A 724 15.76 -67.24 -22.15
C GLU A 724 16.72 -66.25 -21.51
N GLY A 725 16.13 -65.27 -20.96
CA GLY A 725 16.64 -64.69 -19.68
C GLY A 725 16.40 -63.22 -19.43
N ALA A 726 15.22 -62.93 -18.91
CA ALA A 726 14.97 -61.98 -17.81
C ALA A 726 15.53 -60.55 -17.79
N ARG A 727 14.57 -59.61 -17.80
CA ARG A 727 14.43 -58.45 -16.91
C ARG A 727 15.21 -57.16 -17.16
N ARG A 728 14.37 -56.13 -17.36
CA ARG A 728 14.41 -54.75 -16.87
C ARG A 728 15.16 -53.67 -17.66
N GLY A 729 14.39 -52.65 -18.03
CA GLY A 729 14.79 -51.25 -18.01
C GLY A 729 14.91 -50.56 -19.37
N GLY A 730 13.94 -49.76 -19.67
CA GLY A 730 13.79 -48.99 -20.91
C GLY A 730 14.92 -47.99 -21.18
N GLY A 731 15.07 -47.66 -22.42
CA GLY A 731 15.98 -46.63 -22.94
C GLY A 731 16.08 -46.73 -24.43
N SER A 732 15.24 -46.02 -25.12
CA SER A 732 15.29 -45.85 -26.57
C SER A 732 16.55 -45.06 -26.96
N THR A 733 17.49 -45.71 -27.62
CA THR A 733 18.62 -45.02 -28.29
C THR A 733 18.44 -45.11 -29.80
N ALA A 734 18.11 -43.99 -30.42
CA ALA A 734 18.26 -43.79 -31.87
C ALA A 734 19.75 -43.63 -32.23
N ARG A 735 20.26 -44.46 -33.11
CA ARG A 735 21.61 -44.37 -33.64
C ARG A 735 21.74 -43.21 -34.64
N LYS A 736 22.74 -42.36 -34.43
CA LYS A 736 23.33 -41.45 -35.43
C LYS A 736 24.40 -42.18 -36.27
N PRO A 737 24.68 -41.70 -37.50
CA PRO A 737 25.79 -42.21 -38.28
C PRO A 737 27.15 -41.65 -37.84
N ASP A 738 28.20 -42.41 -38.16
CA ASP A 738 29.59 -42.33 -37.76
C ASP A 738 30.22 -40.94 -38.00
N GLY A 739 30.42 -40.17 -36.90
CA GLY A 739 31.40 -39.11 -36.69
C GLY A 739 32.25 -39.48 -35.48
N PRO A 740 33.42 -38.88 -35.26
CA PRO A 740 34.23 -39.18 -34.09
C PRO A 740 33.41 -38.96 -32.80
N PRO A 741 33.66 -39.73 -31.72
CA PRO A 741 32.81 -39.69 -30.52
C PRO A 741 32.73 -38.28 -29.95
N PRO A 742 31.58 -37.85 -29.45
CA PRO A 742 31.45 -36.54 -28.83
C PRO A 742 32.39 -36.45 -27.64
N VAL A 743 33.23 -35.42 -27.63
CA VAL A 743 34.10 -35.11 -26.48
C VAL A 743 33.18 -34.76 -25.32
N GLU A 744 33.16 -35.57 -24.28
CA GLU A 744 32.43 -35.32 -23.05
C GLU A 744 33.11 -34.15 -22.31
N ILE A 745 32.55 -32.92 -22.48
CA ILE A 745 33.07 -31.71 -21.86
C ILE A 745 32.68 -31.69 -20.39
N LYS A 746 33.62 -31.78 -19.48
CA LYS A 746 33.40 -31.79 -18.02
C LYS A 746 33.71 -30.41 -17.42
N GLN A 747 33.08 -30.12 -16.30
CA GLN A 747 33.42 -28.92 -15.48
C GLN A 747 34.92 -28.94 -15.15
N GLY A 748 35.59 -27.78 -15.27
CA GLY A 748 37.02 -27.65 -15.11
C GLY A 748 37.83 -27.94 -16.39
N ALA A 749 37.21 -28.35 -17.50
CA ALA A 749 37.91 -28.58 -18.75
C ALA A 749 38.36 -27.24 -19.38
N ILE A 750 39.60 -27.25 -19.89
CA ILE A 750 40.15 -26.08 -20.64
C ILE A 750 40.09 -26.45 -22.14
N ILE A 751 39.41 -25.62 -22.93
CA ILE A 751 39.13 -25.88 -24.33
C ILE A 751 39.41 -24.62 -25.18
N ASP A 752 39.92 -24.81 -26.39
CA ASP A 752 40.04 -23.73 -27.38
C ASP A 752 38.70 -23.63 -28.16
N GLY A 753 38.06 -22.49 -28.08
CA GLY A 753 36.77 -22.24 -28.75
C GLY A 753 36.85 -21.02 -29.66
N SER A 754 35.80 -20.84 -30.51
CA SER A 754 35.68 -19.70 -31.40
C SER A 754 34.49 -18.83 -30.98
N VAL A 755 34.69 -17.51 -30.87
CA VAL A 755 33.60 -16.56 -30.52
C VAL A 755 32.62 -16.49 -31.68
N THR A 756 31.42 -16.95 -31.52
CA THR A 756 30.37 -16.93 -32.52
C THR A 756 29.52 -15.67 -32.50
N ASN A 757 29.31 -15.08 -31.33
CA ASN A 757 28.52 -13.86 -31.15
C ASN A 757 28.96 -13.09 -29.91
N THR A 758 28.82 -11.75 -29.92
CA THR A 758 29.06 -10.87 -28.76
C THR A 758 27.83 -10.06 -28.43
N THR A 759 27.50 -9.96 -27.14
CA THR A 759 26.38 -9.17 -26.58
C THR A 759 26.92 -8.25 -25.50
N ASP A 760 26.12 -7.30 -25.01
CA ASP A 760 26.53 -6.36 -23.95
C ASP A 760 26.90 -7.06 -22.62
N TYR A 761 26.36 -8.26 -22.37
CA TYR A 761 26.59 -9.03 -21.15
C TYR A 761 27.60 -10.18 -21.30
N GLY A 762 28.10 -10.48 -22.52
CA GLY A 762 29.08 -11.55 -22.67
C GLY A 762 29.29 -11.99 -24.12
N ALA A 763 30.16 -13.02 -24.31
CA ALA A 763 30.50 -13.61 -25.59
C ALA A 763 30.08 -15.09 -25.64
N PHE A 764 29.44 -15.48 -26.74
CA PHE A 764 29.14 -16.87 -27.03
C PHE A 764 30.30 -17.54 -27.75
N VAL A 765 30.72 -18.70 -27.28
CA VAL A 765 31.88 -19.44 -27.79
C VAL A 765 31.47 -20.85 -28.17
N GLU A 766 31.74 -21.22 -29.41
CA GLU A 766 31.60 -22.60 -29.90
C GLU A 766 32.79 -23.44 -29.42
N LEU A 767 32.49 -24.48 -28.66
CA LEU A 767 33.46 -25.40 -28.07
C LEU A 767 33.69 -26.65 -28.93
N SER A 768 32.68 -27.06 -29.67
CA SER A 768 32.68 -28.13 -30.67
C SER A 768 31.46 -27.96 -31.59
N PRO A 769 31.42 -28.64 -32.76
CA PRO A 769 30.21 -28.62 -33.60
C PRO A 769 28.99 -28.98 -32.77
N ASP A 770 28.00 -28.09 -32.73
CA ASP A 770 26.74 -28.17 -31.92
C ASP A 770 26.86 -27.94 -30.41
N VAL A 771 28.00 -27.50 -29.87
CA VAL A 771 28.15 -27.14 -28.44
C VAL A 771 28.64 -25.70 -28.28
N THR A 772 27.79 -24.87 -27.74
CA THR A 772 28.11 -23.47 -27.47
C THR A 772 28.03 -23.12 -25.97
N GLY A 773 28.99 -22.34 -25.47
CA GLY A 773 28.98 -21.82 -24.08
C GLY A 773 28.99 -20.30 -24.03
N LEU A 774 28.72 -19.72 -22.89
CA LEU A 774 28.70 -18.27 -22.62
C LEU A 774 29.83 -17.89 -21.68
N ILE A 775 30.67 -16.91 -22.11
CA ILE A 775 31.55 -16.15 -21.23
C ILE A 775 30.82 -14.88 -20.82
N HIS A 776 30.46 -14.72 -19.55
CA HIS A 776 29.91 -13.47 -19.04
C HIS A 776 30.97 -12.37 -19.05
N ILE A 777 30.58 -11.08 -19.20
CA ILE A 777 31.50 -9.94 -19.29
C ILE A 777 32.49 -9.91 -18.10
N SER A 778 32.05 -10.28 -16.89
CA SER A 778 32.92 -10.38 -15.69
C SER A 778 33.92 -11.54 -15.70
N ALA A 779 33.81 -12.47 -16.67
CA ALA A 779 34.67 -13.62 -16.80
C ALA A 779 35.57 -13.55 -18.05
N LEU A 780 35.61 -12.40 -18.73
CA LEU A 780 36.42 -12.13 -19.92
C LEU A 780 37.86 -11.70 -19.61
N SER A 781 38.07 -10.98 -18.51
CA SER A 781 39.36 -10.53 -18.01
C SER A 781 39.33 -10.41 -16.48
N GLU A 782 40.51 -10.41 -15.82
CA GLU A 782 40.65 -10.08 -14.41
C GLU A 782 40.46 -8.56 -14.14
N ASP A 783 40.72 -7.73 -15.17
CA ASP A 783 40.48 -6.29 -15.13
C ASP A 783 39.01 -5.94 -15.47
N TYR A 784 38.54 -4.75 -15.05
CA TYR A 784 37.19 -4.27 -15.37
C TYR A 784 37.01 -4.05 -16.86
N VAL A 785 36.09 -4.79 -17.47
CA VAL A 785 35.74 -4.72 -18.91
C VAL A 785 34.54 -3.81 -19.12
N ARG A 786 34.71 -2.73 -19.89
CA ARG A 786 33.61 -1.78 -20.17
C ARG A 786 32.65 -2.30 -21.25
N ARG A 787 33.18 -2.92 -22.28
CA ARG A 787 32.42 -3.54 -23.39
C ARG A 787 33.07 -4.86 -23.80
N VAL A 788 32.28 -5.85 -24.09
CA VAL A 788 32.74 -7.19 -24.52
C VAL A 788 33.64 -7.11 -25.77
N THR A 789 33.31 -6.23 -26.68
CA THR A 789 34.06 -5.97 -27.95
C THR A 789 35.42 -5.36 -27.74
N ASP A 790 35.73 -4.83 -26.56
CA ASP A 790 37.09 -4.30 -26.23
C ASP A 790 38.08 -5.43 -25.96
N ILE A 791 37.59 -6.64 -25.63
CA ILE A 791 38.37 -7.82 -25.27
C ILE A 791 38.33 -8.90 -26.35
N VAL A 792 37.14 -9.22 -26.90
CA VAL A 792 36.91 -10.27 -27.90
C VAL A 792 35.92 -9.82 -28.96
N ARG A 793 36.12 -10.27 -30.19
CA ARG A 793 35.21 -10.03 -31.32
C ARG A 793 34.75 -11.36 -31.94
N THR A 794 33.61 -11.33 -32.61
CA THR A 794 33.12 -12.49 -33.39
C THR A 794 34.19 -12.98 -34.37
N GLY A 795 34.48 -14.29 -34.27
CA GLY A 795 35.56 -14.93 -35.06
C GLY A 795 36.87 -15.14 -34.30
N ASP A 796 37.07 -14.51 -33.14
CA ASP A 796 38.28 -14.69 -32.33
C ASP A 796 38.36 -16.11 -31.75
N ARG A 797 39.57 -16.67 -31.75
CA ARG A 797 39.84 -17.89 -30.98
C ARG A 797 40.23 -17.57 -29.56
N VAL A 798 39.55 -18.19 -28.61
CA VAL A 798 39.72 -17.95 -27.19
C VAL A 798 39.90 -19.26 -26.45
N LYS A 799 40.82 -19.27 -25.49
CA LYS A 799 40.98 -20.41 -24.59
C LYS A 799 40.06 -20.18 -23.37
N VAL A 800 39.19 -21.16 -23.11
CA VAL A 800 38.18 -21.04 -22.07
C VAL A 800 38.21 -22.21 -21.11
N GLU A 801 37.90 -21.94 -19.85
CA GLU A 801 37.65 -22.94 -18.82
C GLU A 801 36.14 -23.10 -18.60
N VAL A 802 35.65 -24.29 -18.48
CA VAL A 802 34.25 -24.59 -18.16
C VAL A 802 34.01 -24.44 -16.67
N LEU A 803 33.34 -23.38 -16.24
CA LEU A 803 33.08 -23.13 -14.82
C LEU A 803 31.92 -23.97 -14.28
N ASN A 804 30.86 -24.12 -15.05
CA ASN A 804 29.67 -24.87 -14.66
C ASN A 804 28.87 -25.28 -15.89
N ILE A 805 28.06 -26.34 -15.74
CA ILE A 805 27.05 -26.77 -16.72
C ILE A 805 25.70 -26.69 -16.01
N ASP A 806 24.77 -25.86 -16.49
CA ASP A 806 23.48 -25.71 -15.84
C ASP A 806 22.54 -26.91 -16.10
N ASP A 807 21.43 -27.00 -15.37
CA ASP A 807 20.44 -28.10 -15.46
C ASP A 807 19.81 -28.24 -16.86
N ARG A 808 20.01 -27.24 -17.73
CA ARG A 808 19.58 -27.23 -19.14
C ARG A 808 20.71 -27.55 -20.12
N GLY A 809 21.89 -27.97 -19.62
CA GLY A 809 23.05 -28.33 -20.43
C GLY A 809 23.81 -27.17 -21.05
N ARG A 810 23.66 -25.93 -20.53
CA ARG A 810 24.37 -24.74 -21.03
C ARG A 810 25.68 -24.56 -20.27
N TYR A 811 26.77 -24.28 -21.01
CA TYR A 811 28.12 -24.14 -20.50
C TYR A 811 28.40 -22.73 -20.09
N LYS A 812 28.76 -22.48 -18.83
CA LYS A 812 29.30 -21.22 -18.33
C LYS A 812 30.82 -21.29 -18.41
N LEU A 813 31.43 -20.29 -19.05
CA LEU A 813 32.84 -20.28 -19.39
C LEU A 813 33.56 -19.09 -18.76
N ARG A 814 34.88 -19.25 -18.51
CA ARG A 814 35.82 -18.18 -18.19
C ARG A 814 36.95 -18.18 -19.23
N ARG A 815 37.30 -16.98 -19.77
CA ARG A 815 38.45 -16.83 -20.65
C ARG A 815 39.74 -16.99 -19.84
N ILE A 816 40.70 -17.73 -20.39
CA ILE A 816 42.05 -17.81 -19.85
C ILE A 816 42.91 -16.82 -20.62
N GLU A 817 43.49 -15.86 -19.92
CA GLU A 817 44.40 -14.87 -20.52
C GLU A 817 45.73 -15.54 -20.88
N PRO A 818 46.27 -15.28 -22.10
CA PRO A 818 47.63 -15.72 -22.43
C PRO A 818 48.64 -14.96 -21.58
N GLU A 819 49.58 -15.66 -20.95
CA GLU A 819 50.65 -15.02 -20.19
C GLU A 819 51.41 -13.98 -21.05
N GLY A 820 51.29 -12.67 -20.70
CA GLY A 820 52.08 -11.58 -21.27
C GLY A 820 51.32 -10.56 -22.15
N THR A 821 50.00 -10.55 -22.23
CA THR A 821 49.28 -9.52 -23.00
C THR A 821 48.66 -8.46 -22.08
N LYS A 822 49.32 -7.30 -21.97
CA LYS A 822 48.70 -6.06 -21.52
C LYS A 822 47.63 -5.66 -22.54
N ALA A 823 46.50 -5.17 -22.05
CA ALA A 823 45.38 -4.67 -22.85
C ALA A 823 45.87 -3.77 -23.99
N ARG A 824 45.35 -4.01 -25.20
CA ARG A 824 45.58 -3.13 -26.37
C ARG A 824 45.01 -1.74 -26.04
N GLU A 825 45.85 -0.70 -26.10
CA GLU A 825 45.38 0.68 -26.12
C GLU A 825 44.42 0.88 -27.29
N PRO A 826 43.32 1.62 -27.09
CA PRO A 826 42.34 1.87 -28.17
C PRO A 826 42.99 2.69 -29.27
N GLU A 827 42.93 2.19 -30.52
CA GLU A 827 43.29 2.91 -31.74
C GLU A 827 42.39 4.15 -31.86
N GLN A 828 43.00 5.33 -31.76
CA GLN A 828 42.36 6.62 -31.96
C GLN A 828 41.91 6.74 -33.44
N GLU A 829 40.62 6.75 -33.64
CA GLU A 829 40.04 7.31 -34.87
C GLU A 829 40.41 8.78 -34.97
N ARG A 830 41.17 9.15 -35.97
CA ARG A 830 41.45 10.54 -36.40
C ARG A 830 40.12 11.16 -36.85
N THR A 831 39.50 11.93 -35.99
CA THR A 831 38.53 12.92 -36.39
C THR A 831 39.16 14.30 -36.28
N ALA A 832 38.90 15.11 -37.30
CA ALA A 832 39.42 16.46 -37.54
C ALA A 832 39.16 17.37 -36.30
N GLU A 833 40.20 18.20 -36.03
CA GLU A 833 40.16 19.28 -35.05
C GLU A 833 38.98 20.24 -35.31
N PRO A 834 38.22 20.64 -34.31
CA PRO A 834 37.50 21.92 -34.33
C PRO A 834 38.39 22.99 -33.65
N GLU A 835 38.45 24.15 -34.29
CA GLU A 835 39.08 25.40 -33.88
C GLU A 835 38.82 25.75 -32.39
N GLU A 836 39.90 26.18 -31.71
CA GLU A 836 39.91 26.72 -30.36
C GLU A 836 38.99 27.95 -30.24
N ALA A 837 38.05 27.91 -29.35
CA ALA A 837 37.40 29.08 -28.78
C ALA A 837 38.18 29.56 -27.54
N PRO A 838 38.35 30.90 -27.37
CA PRO A 838 39.26 31.42 -26.36
C PRO A 838 38.80 31.21 -24.92
N GLU A 839 39.77 30.94 -24.03
CA GLU A 839 39.56 30.78 -22.57
C GLU A 839 38.96 32.07 -21.97
N PRO A 840 38.01 31.94 -21.01
CA PRO A 840 37.58 33.09 -20.21
C PRO A 840 38.61 33.42 -19.10
N GLU A 841 38.92 34.70 -18.98
CA GLU A 841 39.80 35.29 -17.96
C GLU A 841 39.34 34.95 -16.53
N PRO A 842 40.27 34.80 -15.54
CA PRO A 842 39.98 34.45 -14.17
C PRO A 842 39.36 35.65 -13.40
N GLN A 843 38.18 35.42 -12.81
CA GLN A 843 37.54 36.37 -11.90
C GLN A 843 38.31 36.42 -10.54
N PRO A 844 38.42 37.59 -9.92
CA PRO A 844 39.18 37.73 -8.66
C PRO A 844 38.44 37.15 -7.45
N LYS A 845 39.19 36.50 -6.57
CA LYS A 845 38.75 35.96 -5.28
C LYS A 845 38.17 37.06 -4.38
N ARG A 846 36.95 36.89 -3.90
CA ARG A 846 36.38 37.70 -2.83
C ARG A 846 36.84 37.15 -1.46
N GLU A 847 37.46 38.02 -0.65
CA GLU A 847 37.76 37.81 0.77
C GLU A 847 36.47 37.92 1.62
N PRO A 848 36.43 37.29 2.82
CA PRO A 848 35.26 37.28 3.66
C PRO A 848 35.11 38.57 4.46
N GLU A 849 33.96 39.26 4.31
CA GLU A 849 33.65 40.44 5.17
C GLU A 849 33.05 39.99 6.53
N ALA A 850 33.52 40.64 7.57
CA ALA A 850 33.11 40.50 8.97
C ALA A 850 31.73 41.18 9.24
N PRO A 851 31.07 40.85 10.36
CA PRO A 851 29.67 41.27 10.60
C PRO A 851 29.58 42.74 11.06
N ARG A 852 28.67 43.51 10.43
CA ARG A 852 28.32 44.88 10.86
C ARG A 852 27.07 44.87 11.74
N ARG A 853 27.20 45.60 12.82
CA ARG A 853 26.20 45.93 13.86
C ARG A 853 25.01 46.68 13.33
N ALA A 854 23.90 46.54 14.07
CA ALA A 854 22.66 47.30 13.97
C ALA A 854 22.86 48.81 14.15
N ALA A 855 22.11 49.62 13.38
CA ALA A 855 21.79 51.02 13.71
C ALA A 855 20.44 51.42 13.08
N GLU A 856 19.52 51.75 13.93
CA GLU A 856 18.50 52.80 13.97
C GLU A 856 17.87 53.36 12.68
N ALA A 857 16.55 53.41 12.77
CA ALA A 857 15.64 54.16 11.88
C ALA A 857 15.87 55.67 11.98
N PRO A 858 15.46 56.45 10.98
CA PRO A 858 14.62 57.58 11.29
C PRO A 858 13.37 57.72 10.38
N ARG A 859 12.44 58.46 10.96
CA ARG A 859 11.10 58.82 10.55
C ARG A 859 11.06 59.82 9.38
N ASP A 860 9.88 59.78 8.76
CA ASP A 860 9.10 60.94 8.27
C ASP A 860 9.47 61.58 6.91
N SER A 861 8.52 61.51 5.98
CA SER A 861 7.88 62.70 5.45
C SER A 861 6.81 62.37 4.40
N GLN A 862 5.67 62.97 4.68
CA GLN A 862 4.49 63.08 3.85
C GLN A 862 4.77 63.74 2.51
N ARG A 863 4.10 63.27 1.43
CA ARG A 863 3.46 64.19 0.47
C ARG A 863 2.32 63.51 -0.29
N ARG A 864 1.18 64.13 -0.12
CA ARG A 864 -0.04 63.99 -0.91
C ARG A 864 0.20 64.29 -2.39
N ARG A 865 -0.54 63.60 -3.25
CA ARG A 865 -1.18 64.13 -4.45
C ARG A 865 -2.31 63.19 -4.90
N GLU A 866 -3.50 63.66 -4.82
CA GLU A 866 -4.70 63.33 -5.60
C GLU A 866 -4.69 64.12 -6.90
N PRO A 867 -5.75 64.04 -7.76
CA PRO A 867 -6.16 62.93 -8.64
C PRO A 867 -6.20 63.39 -10.11
N GLU A 868 -6.28 62.50 -11.08
CA GLU A 868 -6.79 62.86 -12.40
C GLU A 868 -7.72 61.80 -12.99
N ALA A 869 -8.73 62.28 -13.61
CA ALA A 869 -10.01 61.71 -13.97
C ALA A 869 -10.03 61.06 -15.36
N GLN A 870 -11.04 60.23 -15.55
CA GLN A 870 -11.81 59.98 -16.77
C GLN A 870 -11.17 59.19 -17.96
N ARG A 871 -11.79 57.99 -18.21
CA ARG A 871 -12.51 57.72 -19.45
C ARG A 871 -13.21 56.35 -19.41
N GLU A 872 -14.54 56.39 -19.41
CA GLU A 872 -15.38 55.34 -19.97
C GLU A 872 -15.16 55.24 -21.52
N PRO A 873 -15.38 54.05 -22.12
CA PRO A 873 -16.58 53.92 -22.91
C PRO A 873 -17.29 52.53 -22.94
N GLU A 874 -18.55 52.67 -23.20
CA GLU A 874 -19.43 51.86 -24.06
C GLU A 874 -20.12 50.59 -23.49
N ARG A 875 -21.39 50.82 -23.31
CA ARG A 875 -22.50 49.84 -23.20
C ARG A 875 -22.53 48.87 -24.37
N ARG A 876 -22.72 47.56 -24.03
CA ARG A 876 -23.51 46.67 -24.90
C ARG A 876 -24.61 45.98 -24.07
N ARG A 877 -25.77 46.00 -24.65
CA ARG A 877 -27.15 45.70 -24.32
C ARG A 877 -27.40 44.38 -23.62
N ARG A 878 -28.27 44.41 -22.60
CA ARG A 878 -29.01 43.27 -22.04
C ARG A 878 -30.12 42.84 -23.01
N PRO A 879 -30.50 41.55 -23.05
CA PRO A 879 -31.86 41.16 -23.40
C PRO A 879 -32.71 40.86 -22.15
N HIS A 880 -34.01 41.07 -22.36
CA HIS A 880 -35.13 41.09 -21.48
C HIS A 880 -35.32 39.87 -20.56
N ALA A 881 -35.84 40.15 -19.35
CA ALA A 881 -36.52 39.22 -18.46
C ALA A 881 -37.99 38.95 -18.93
N PRO A 882 -38.51 37.73 -18.75
CA PRO A 882 -39.96 37.52 -18.77
C PRO A 882 -40.57 37.68 -17.37
N LYS A 883 -41.83 38.01 -17.43
CA LYS A 883 -42.76 38.45 -16.36
C LYS A 883 -43.08 37.33 -15.37
N GLU A 884 -43.31 37.74 -14.12
CA GLU A 884 -43.99 37.02 -13.05
C GLU A 884 -45.40 36.63 -13.44
N ASP A 885 -45.78 35.36 -13.19
CA ASP A 885 -47.17 34.90 -13.10
C ASP A 885 -47.48 34.53 -11.64
N ALA A 886 -48.70 34.95 -11.25
CA ALA A 886 -49.23 34.94 -9.91
C ALA A 886 -49.55 33.49 -9.38
N PRO A 887 -49.63 33.28 -8.04
CA PRO A 887 -49.96 32.01 -7.44
C PRO A 887 -51.44 31.64 -7.50
N PRO A 888 -51.80 30.34 -7.59
CA PRO A 888 -53.17 29.87 -7.49
C PRO A 888 -53.68 29.84 -6.03
N PRO A 889 -54.99 29.85 -5.81
CA PRO A 889 -55.64 30.13 -4.51
C PRO A 889 -55.63 28.87 -3.60
N ALA A 890 -55.70 29.19 -2.29
CA ALA A 890 -55.79 28.25 -1.18
C ALA A 890 -57.09 27.42 -1.24
N VAL A 891 -56.94 26.08 -0.98
CA VAL A 891 -58.07 25.18 -0.71
C VAL A 891 -58.23 25.06 0.80
N GLU A 892 -59.37 25.46 1.29
CA GLU A 892 -59.89 25.22 2.64
C GLU A 892 -60.13 23.72 2.84
N THR A 893 -59.66 23.19 3.95
CA THR A 893 -60.04 21.86 4.48
C THR A 893 -60.71 22.05 5.83
N GLU A 894 -62.00 21.69 5.87
CA GLU A 894 -62.79 21.57 7.10
C GLU A 894 -62.29 20.43 8.02
N PRO A 895 -62.55 20.55 9.36
CA PRO A 895 -62.13 19.57 10.34
C PRO A 895 -63.12 18.38 10.45
N LEU A 896 -62.61 17.17 10.47
CA LEU A 896 -63.36 15.98 10.85
C LEU A 896 -63.22 15.68 12.34
N GLN A 897 -64.38 15.37 12.89
CA GLN A 897 -64.73 15.17 14.30
C GLN A 897 -64.11 13.88 14.87
N THR A 898 -63.82 13.96 16.15
CA THR A 898 -63.54 12.89 17.10
C THR A 898 -64.75 11.95 17.28
N GLU A 899 -64.55 10.63 17.28
CA GLU A 899 -65.36 9.69 18.01
C GLU A 899 -64.51 8.85 18.95
N GLU A 900 -64.80 8.99 20.26
CA GLU A 900 -64.41 8.06 21.34
C GLU A 900 -65.29 6.79 21.21
N GLU A 901 -64.65 5.63 21.34
CA GLU A 901 -65.31 4.53 22.05
C GLU A 901 -64.32 3.59 22.77
N SER A 902 -64.67 3.36 24.00
CA SER A 902 -64.16 2.57 25.05
C SER A 902 -64.19 1.06 24.82
N SER A 903 -63.25 0.28 25.31
CA SER A 903 -63.49 -0.69 26.42
C SER A 903 -62.34 -1.70 26.54
N ALA A 904 -61.75 -1.70 27.72
CA ALA A 904 -61.62 -2.85 28.62
C ALA A 904 -60.89 -4.14 28.19
N GLY A 905 -59.79 -4.45 28.90
CA GLY A 905 -59.77 -5.73 29.58
C GLY A 905 -58.67 -6.70 29.20
N ALA A 906 -57.92 -7.07 30.22
CA ALA A 906 -57.27 -8.35 30.54
C ALA A 906 -55.75 -8.50 30.24
N GLU A 907 -55.00 -8.39 31.30
CA GLU A 907 -54.09 -9.37 31.96
C GLU A 907 -53.74 -10.63 31.13
N ASP A 908 -52.47 -10.91 30.97
CA ASP A 908 -51.60 -11.82 31.74
C ASP A 908 -50.35 -12.28 30.92
N ARG A 909 -49.16 -12.17 31.62
CA ARG A 909 -48.09 -13.16 31.67
C ARG A 909 -47.51 -13.76 30.38
N TRP A 910 -46.29 -13.52 30.08
CA TRP A 910 -45.03 -14.22 30.48
C TRP A 910 -43.80 -13.44 30.06
#